data_291178a134292ce50a071cfaaff39675
#
_entry.id   291178a134292ce50a071cfaaff39675
#
_cell.length_a   1.000
_cell.length_b   1.000
_cell.length_c   1.000
_cell.angle_alpha   90.00
_cell.angle_beta   90.00
_cell.angle_gamma   90.00
#
_symmetry.space_group_name_H-M   'P 1'
#
loop_
_entity.id
_entity.type
_entity.pdbx_description
1 polymer ?
#
loop_
_entity_poly.entity_id
_entity_poly.type
_entity_poly.pdbx_seq_one_letter_code
_entity_poly.pdbx_strand_id
1 'polypeptide(L)'
;MNAYEIRNSFLDFFRSKEHVIVPSSPIVVKNDPTLMFTNAGMNQFKDIFLGNQPSKWKRAADTQKCLRVSGKHNDLEEVGHDTYHHTMFEMLGNWSFGDYFKKEAIAYAWEYLTEVVKIDKDRLYVTVFGGDEKDGQPADMEAYGYWKEHVSEDRIIYGNKKDNFWEMGETGPCGPCSEIHIDLRDDEARKQIAGRDLVNMDDPQVIEIWNLVFMQYNRMANGQLVELPAKHVDTGMGFERLVRVLQGKTSNYDTDVFQPIIQAIAKMSGIEYDKAETTDVAMRVIADHLRAVSFAIADGQLPSNNGAGYVIRRVLRRAVRYGFTFLGFEEPFVCQLLPILVQQMEHNYPEIKSQEELVSKVIRQEEASFLRTLSQGIKRFEGYVEQHPKQDIDGNFAFELFDTYGFPIDLTQLMANEKGINVDMEGFKTNLEEQKNRSRKAAEKANGDWVVVNESEQPTEFVGYTDMSCESHILRFREVVAKKKTHFEIVLDKTPFYAEMGGEVGDTGTLTSENETIKILNTVKENNLVIHITEQLPQNPEVAFTATIDVKRRQRIANNHSATHLMHAALRQVLGTHVEQKGSLVDDQRLRFDFSHFAKMTPEEIRQVEKIVNQKIRENIPNVTYVEIPIEEAKAMGATALFGEKYGDKVRVVVFDKDYSMELCGGCHTSATGNIGMFKIVSEGAIAAGIRRIEAITGEAVEQYLDEQLDLIGRLRECVKSPDIVKAVISLNDQNSVLKKEVEHLMQEKAQAMAERLHEKALEHEGYKLIMETLSCSGDQLRNIAMMLKQMNESTIAILGSVVDGKPSLCLLLPEAFADAKGLDATKLIREVAKEIQGGGGGQKTLCVAGGRNADGLPKAMQMLKKRI
;
A
#
# COMPACT_ATOMS: atom_id res chain seq x y z
N MET A 1 -28.95 -13.21 -23.43
CA MET A 1 -27.85 -12.25 -23.72
C MET A 1 -26.67 -12.61 -22.83
N ASN A 2 -25.46 -12.57 -23.38
CA ASN A 2 -24.25 -12.70 -22.58
C ASN A 2 -23.83 -11.33 -21.99
N ALA A 3 -22.87 -11.34 -21.05
CA ALA A 3 -22.43 -10.12 -20.36
C ALA A 3 -21.91 -9.02 -21.34
N TYR A 4 -21.21 -9.41 -22.40
CA TYR A 4 -20.73 -8.49 -23.43
C TYR A 4 -21.89 -7.81 -24.18
N GLU A 5 -22.90 -8.59 -24.60
CA GLU A 5 -24.08 -8.07 -25.31
C GLU A 5 -24.90 -7.13 -24.39
N ILE A 6 -25.04 -7.45 -23.11
CA ILE A 6 -25.78 -6.64 -22.14
C ILE A 6 -25.09 -5.28 -21.97
N ARG A 7 -23.78 -5.28 -21.78
CA ARG A 7 -22.99 -4.04 -21.62
C ARG A 7 -23.12 -3.15 -22.86
N ASN A 8 -22.98 -3.72 -24.05
CA ASN A 8 -23.07 -2.96 -25.27
C ASN A 8 -24.51 -2.45 -25.53
N SER A 9 -25.55 -3.22 -25.17
CA SER A 9 -26.93 -2.76 -25.31
C SER A 9 -27.19 -1.50 -24.51
N PHE A 10 -26.62 -1.38 -23.28
CA PHE A 10 -26.72 -0.17 -22.48
C PHE A 10 -26.01 1.02 -23.13
N LEU A 11 -24.78 0.83 -23.55
CA LEU A 11 -24.00 1.89 -24.20
C LEU A 11 -24.62 2.35 -25.52
N ASP A 12 -25.14 1.42 -26.31
CA ASP A 12 -25.81 1.74 -27.61
C ASP A 12 -27.14 2.45 -27.37
N PHE A 13 -27.92 2.04 -26.34
CA PHE A 13 -29.13 2.73 -25.98
C PHE A 13 -28.86 4.20 -25.61
N PHE A 14 -27.90 4.45 -24.72
CA PHE A 14 -27.58 5.83 -24.33
C PHE A 14 -26.90 6.61 -25.44
N ARG A 15 -26.13 5.97 -26.31
CA ARG A 15 -25.63 6.60 -27.56
C ARG A 15 -26.78 7.09 -28.44
N SER A 16 -27.88 6.30 -28.54
CA SER A 16 -29.08 6.71 -29.27
C SER A 16 -29.83 7.89 -28.62
N LYS A 17 -29.59 8.10 -27.30
CA LYS A 17 -30.12 9.24 -26.52
C LYS A 17 -29.11 10.41 -26.47
N GLU A 18 -28.20 10.49 -27.44
CA GLU A 18 -27.18 11.56 -27.58
C GLU A 18 -26.14 11.64 -26.47
N HIS A 19 -25.90 10.55 -25.73
CA HIS A 19 -24.83 10.49 -24.77
C HIS A 19 -23.50 10.14 -25.45
N VAL A 20 -22.44 10.86 -25.08
CA VAL A 20 -21.07 10.50 -25.46
C VAL A 20 -20.60 9.36 -24.58
N ILE A 21 -20.12 8.28 -25.22
CA ILE A 21 -19.54 7.16 -24.48
C ILE A 21 -18.11 7.53 -24.07
N VAL A 22 -17.86 7.56 -22.77
CA VAL A 22 -16.55 7.90 -22.19
C VAL A 22 -15.88 6.66 -21.61
N PRO A 23 -14.54 6.62 -21.59
CA PRO A 23 -13.83 5.48 -21.00
C PRO A 23 -13.93 5.45 -19.50
N SER A 24 -13.88 4.24 -18.91
CA SER A 24 -13.78 4.05 -17.46
C SER A 24 -12.56 4.74 -16.85
N SER A 25 -12.75 5.36 -15.73
CA SER A 25 -11.63 5.87 -14.90
C SER A 25 -10.83 4.73 -14.27
N PRO A 26 -9.54 4.95 -13.95
CA PRO A 26 -8.78 4.02 -13.11
C PRO A 26 -9.47 3.74 -11.78
N ILE A 27 -9.33 2.51 -11.28
CA ILE A 27 -9.87 2.11 -9.97
C ILE A 27 -9.26 2.92 -8.84
N VAL A 28 -7.97 3.26 -8.92
CA VAL A 28 -7.27 4.03 -7.91
C VAL A 28 -7.30 5.51 -8.27
N VAL A 29 -7.90 6.30 -7.38
CA VAL A 29 -8.00 7.74 -7.56
C VAL A 29 -6.67 8.38 -7.18
N LYS A 30 -6.06 9.08 -8.14
CA LYS A 30 -4.88 9.91 -7.90
C LYS A 30 -5.34 11.35 -7.69
N ASN A 31 -4.71 12.05 -6.75
CA ASN A 31 -4.93 13.49 -6.49
C ASN A 31 -6.32 13.87 -5.91
N ASP A 32 -7.08 12.93 -5.35
CA ASP A 32 -8.26 13.25 -4.54
C ASP A 32 -8.03 12.81 -3.09
N PRO A 33 -7.91 13.74 -2.13
CA PRO A 33 -7.64 13.40 -0.74
C PRO A 33 -8.84 12.75 -0.03
N THR A 34 -10.04 12.82 -0.63
CA THR A 34 -11.28 12.30 -0.05
C THR A 34 -11.59 10.87 -0.49
N LEU A 35 -10.99 10.40 -1.59
CA LEU A 35 -11.26 9.09 -2.19
C LEU A 35 -9.96 8.34 -2.48
N MET A 36 -9.86 7.13 -1.94
CA MET A 36 -8.74 6.23 -2.25
C MET A 36 -9.00 5.43 -3.52
N PHE A 37 -10.24 5.05 -3.76
CA PHE A 37 -10.67 4.24 -4.89
C PHE A 37 -11.90 4.86 -5.55
N THR A 38 -12.06 4.62 -6.86
CA THR A 38 -13.28 4.91 -7.59
C THR A 38 -14.38 3.96 -7.09
N ASN A 39 -15.33 4.46 -6.32
CA ASN A 39 -16.40 3.70 -5.70
C ASN A 39 -17.77 3.90 -6.38
N ALA A 40 -17.87 4.86 -7.30
CA ALA A 40 -19.06 5.17 -8.09
C ALA A 40 -18.68 5.79 -9.44
N GLY A 41 -19.56 5.67 -10.42
CA GLY A 41 -19.35 6.20 -11.78
C GLY A 41 -19.13 7.71 -11.83
N MET A 42 -19.76 8.44 -10.92
CA MET A 42 -19.69 9.90 -10.87
C MET A 42 -18.33 10.44 -10.42
N ASN A 43 -17.46 9.63 -9.81
CA ASN A 43 -16.20 10.13 -9.24
C ASN A 43 -15.35 10.89 -10.27
N GLN A 44 -15.34 10.46 -11.53
CA GLN A 44 -14.61 11.14 -12.59
C GLN A 44 -15.23 12.49 -13.03
N PHE A 45 -16.47 12.80 -12.60
CA PHE A 45 -17.23 13.99 -12.97
C PHE A 45 -17.46 14.95 -11.78
N LYS A 46 -16.87 14.66 -10.61
CA LYS A 46 -17.05 15.42 -9.36
C LYS A 46 -16.90 16.92 -9.55
N ASP A 47 -15.84 17.37 -10.26
CA ASP A 47 -15.57 18.79 -10.49
C ASP A 47 -16.59 19.47 -11.42
N ILE A 48 -17.17 18.70 -12.34
CA ILE A 48 -18.25 19.18 -13.22
C ILE A 48 -19.50 19.43 -12.38
N PHE A 49 -19.88 18.51 -11.51
CA PHE A 49 -21.04 18.67 -10.62
C PHE A 49 -20.89 19.88 -9.67
N LEU A 50 -19.69 20.09 -9.15
CA LEU A 50 -19.38 21.22 -8.26
C LEU A 50 -19.22 22.57 -8.99
N GLY A 51 -19.27 22.57 -10.34
CA GLY A 51 -19.02 23.77 -11.15
C GLY A 51 -17.56 24.24 -11.15
N ASN A 52 -16.63 23.43 -10.66
CA ASN A 52 -15.19 23.73 -10.69
C ASN A 52 -14.60 23.62 -12.10
N GLN A 53 -15.26 22.87 -12.98
CA GLN A 53 -14.84 22.67 -14.37
C GLN A 53 -16.07 22.61 -15.29
N PRO A 54 -16.05 23.30 -16.45
CA PRO A 54 -17.11 23.16 -17.44
C PRO A 54 -17.10 21.74 -18.04
N SER A 55 -18.28 21.19 -18.26
CA SER A 55 -18.38 19.88 -18.95
C SER A 55 -18.04 20.03 -20.43
N LYS A 56 -17.26 19.07 -20.96
CA LYS A 56 -17.03 18.93 -22.41
C LYS A 56 -18.28 18.43 -23.14
N TRP A 57 -19.17 17.74 -22.43
CA TRP A 57 -20.36 17.09 -22.97
C TRP A 57 -21.59 17.45 -22.15
N LYS A 58 -22.74 17.58 -22.80
CA LYS A 58 -24.01 17.75 -22.08
C LYS A 58 -24.47 16.43 -21.44
N ARG A 59 -24.19 15.33 -22.13
CA ARG A 59 -24.60 13.97 -21.73
C ARG A 59 -23.42 13.01 -21.90
N ALA A 60 -23.21 12.15 -20.92
CA ALA A 60 -22.20 11.10 -20.98
C ALA A 60 -22.77 9.75 -20.50
N ALA A 61 -22.20 8.64 -20.99
CA ALA A 61 -22.47 7.32 -20.43
C ALA A 61 -21.21 6.46 -20.50
N ASP A 62 -21.08 5.53 -19.56
CA ASP A 62 -19.98 4.56 -19.56
C ASP A 62 -20.31 3.25 -18.83
N THR A 63 -19.31 2.39 -18.76
CA THR A 63 -19.23 1.28 -17.81
C THR A 63 -17.99 1.52 -16.95
N GLN A 64 -18.20 1.94 -15.69
CA GLN A 64 -17.13 2.32 -14.78
C GLN A 64 -16.73 1.15 -13.89
N LYS A 65 -15.42 0.84 -13.84
CA LYS A 65 -14.85 -0.06 -12.85
C LYS A 65 -14.89 0.59 -11.46
N CYS A 66 -15.58 -0.03 -10.51
CA CYS A 66 -15.71 0.46 -9.15
C CYS A 66 -15.09 -0.53 -8.16
N LEU A 67 -14.48 -0.02 -7.07
CA LEU A 67 -13.88 -0.82 -6.02
C LEU A 67 -14.38 -0.37 -4.64
N ARG A 68 -15.01 -1.30 -3.89
CA ARG A 68 -15.58 -1.06 -2.55
C ARG A 68 -14.93 -1.99 -1.52
N VAL A 69 -13.77 -1.60 -1.00
CA VAL A 69 -12.95 -2.40 -0.06
C VAL A 69 -12.44 -1.60 1.14
N SER A 70 -12.91 -0.36 1.29
CA SER A 70 -12.52 0.53 2.38
C SER A 70 -13.45 1.75 2.49
N GLY A 71 -13.44 2.41 3.64
CA GLY A 71 -14.19 3.65 3.89
C GLY A 71 -15.67 3.43 4.19
N LYS A 72 -16.52 4.38 3.77
CA LYS A 72 -17.99 4.35 3.99
C LYS A 72 -18.66 3.19 3.23
N HIS A 73 -18.13 2.85 2.06
CA HIS A 73 -18.58 1.76 1.21
C HIS A 73 -17.52 0.64 1.24
N ASN A 74 -17.74 -0.40 2.01
CA ASN A 74 -16.83 -1.52 2.19
C ASN A 74 -17.62 -2.82 2.21
N ASP A 75 -17.59 -3.54 1.09
CA ASP A 75 -18.35 -4.78 0.88
C ASP A 75 -17.45 -6.04 1.06
N LEU A 76 -16.23 -5.87 1.58
CA LEU A 76 -15.22 -6.94 1.62
C LEU A 76 -15.65 -8.18 2.45
N GLU A 77 -16.42 -7.98 3.51
CA GLU A 77 -16.82 -9.07 4.41
C GLU A 77 -18.00 -9.88 3.84
N GLU A 78 -18.89 -9.24 3.09
CA GLU A 78 -20.05 -9.85 2.46
C GLU A 78 -19.70 -10.67 1.21
N VAL A 79 -18.60 -10.28 0.53
CA VAL A 79 -18.17 -10.92 -0.72
C VAL A 79 -17.93 -12.42 -0.57
N GLY A 80 -18.62 -13.19 -1.41
CA GLY A 80 -18.61 -14.64 -1.46
C GLY A 80 -19.63 -15.29 -0.53
N HIS A 81 -20.07 -14.60 0.52
CA HIS A 81 -21.06 -15.10 1.49
C HIS A 81 -22.50 -14.81 1.06
N ASP A 82 -22.74 -13.64 0.47
CA ASP A 82 -24.01 -13.32 -0.15
C ASP A 82 -23.99 -13.55 -1.67
N THR A 83 -25.06 -13.13 -2.36
CA THR A 83 -25.25 -13.44 -3.79
C THR A 83 -25.00 -12.26 -4.74
N TYR A 84 -24.69 -11.05 -4.23
CA TYR A 84 -24.72 -9.83 -5.04
C TYR A 84 -23.69 -8.74 -4.66
N HIS A 85 -22.92 -8.85 -3.55
CA HIS A 85 -21.85 -7.92 -3.24
C HIS A 85 -20.51 -8.35 -3.83
N HIS A 86 -19.75 -7.36 -4.27
CA HIS A 86 -18.44 -7.56 -4.92
C HIS A 86 -17.43 -6.52 -4.43
N THR A 87 -16.16 -6.93 -4.33
CA THR A 87 -15.07 -5.95 -4.12
C THR A 87 -14.89 -5.06 -5.33
N MET A 88 -14.85 -5.65 -6.52
CA MET A 88 -14.84 -4.94 -7.80
C MET A 88 -16.07 -5.29 -8.61
N PHE A 89 -16.79 -4.28 -9.06
CA PHE A 89 -17.95 -4.41 -9.93
C PHE A 89 -17.96 -3.34 -11.02
N GLU A 90 -18.78 -3.56 -12.04
CA GLU A 90 -18.99 -2.57 -13.08
C GLU A 90 -20.28 -1.80 -12.81
N MET A 91 -20.18 -0.47 -12.85
CA MET A 91 -21.35 0.41 -12.75
C MET A 91 -21.66 0.97 -14.13
N LEU A 92 -22.77 0.61 -14.69
CA LEU A 92 -23.29 1.23 -15.90
C LEU A 92 -23.91 2.56 -15.52
N GLY A 93 -23.36 3.65 -16.04
CA GLY A 93 -23.76 4.99 -15.68
C GLY A 93 -24.18 5.84 -16.87
N ASN A 94 -25.16 6.73 -16.64
CA ASN A 94 -25.47 7.83 -17.55
C ASN A 94 -25.62 9.14 -16.78
N TRP A 95 -25.12 10.21 -17.37
CA TRP A 95 -25.02 11.53 -16.75
C TRP A 95 -25.61 12.61 -17.62
N SER A 96 -26.25 13.57 -16.96
CA SER A 96 -26.67 14.86 -17.55
C SER A 96 -26.02 16.00 -16.81
N PHE A 97 -25.33 16.84 -17.52
CA PHE A 97 -24.65 18.02 -16.97
C PHE A 97 -25.45 19.28 -17.29
N GLY A 98 -26.58 19.48 -16.54
CA GLY A 98 -27.46 20.62 -16.71
C GLY A 98 -28.31 20.57 -18.00
N ASP A 99 -28.50 19.40 -18.63
CA ASP A 99 -29.26 19.29 -19.88
C ASP A 99 -30.67 18.72 -19.65
N TYR A 100 -30.78 17.48 -19.17
CA TYR A 100 -32.04 16.88 -18.75
C TYR A 100 -32.01 16.56 -17.24
N PHE A 101 -33.20 16.29 -16.67
CA PHE A 101 -33.33 15.99 -15.24
C PHE A 101 -34.23 14.79 -14.99
N LYS A 102 -35.00 14.79 -13.90
CA LYS A 102 -35.77 13.63 -13.39
C LYS A 102 -36.66 12.98 -14.43
N LYS A 103 -37.42 13.76 -15.20
CA LYS A 103 -38.41 13.26 -16.16
C LYS A 103 -37.77 12.34 -17.19
N GLU A 104 -36.75 12.85 -17.88
CA GLU A 104 -36.07 12.10 -18.92
C GLU A 104 -35.26 10.93 -18.33
N ALA A 105 -34.62 11.13 -17.17
CA ALA A 105 -33.85 10.07 -16.51
C ALA A 105 -34.73 8.87 -16.18
N ILE A 106 -35.91 9.11 -15.59
CA ILE A 106 -36.89 8.09 -15.26
C ILE A 106 -37.41 7.41 -16.54
N ALA A 107 -37.76 8.21 -17.56
CA ALA A 107 -38.27 7.67 -18.83
C ALA A 107 -37.21 6.79 -19.54
N TYR A 108 -35.95 7.21 -19.58
CA TYR A 108 -34.86 6.42 -20.18
C TYR A 108 -34.62 5.12 -19.41
N ALA A 109 -34.59 5.18 -18.08
CA ALA A 109 -34.40 3.98 -17.26
C ALA A 109 -35.54 2.97 -17.47
N TRP A 110 -36.77 3.44 -17.49
CA TRP A 110 -37.94 2.59 -17.72
C TRP A 110 -37.95 2.00 -19.14
N GLU A 111 -37.70 2.82 -20.18
CA GLU A 111 -37.61 2.38 -21.56
C GLU A 111 -36.51 1.31 -21.73
N TYR A 112 -35.33 1.53 -21.15
CA TYR A 112 -34.24 0.56 -21.26
C TYR A 112 -34.62 -0.79 -20.65
N LEU A 113 -35.11 -0.78 -19.40
CA LEU A 113 -35.42 -2.01 -18.69
C LEU A 113 -36.59 -2.78 -19.31
N THR A 114 -37.64 -2.08 -19.75
CA THR A 114 -38.90 -2.73 -20.15
C THR A 114 -39.06 -2.94 -21.64
N GLU A 115 -38.46 -2.08 -22.49
CA GLU A 115 -38.61 -2.17 -23.94
C GLU A 115 -37.34 -2.70 -24.64
N VAL A 116 -36.15 -2.37 -24.13
CA VAL A 116 -34.88 -2.82 -24.71
C VAL A 116 -34.51 -4.20 -24.22
N VAL A 117 -34.31 -4.33 -22.87
CA VAL A 117 -33.91 -5.63 -22.29
C VAL A 117 -35.09 -6.47 -21.81
N LYS A 118 -36.30 -5.94 -21.90
CA LYS A 118 -37.60 -6.64 -21.76
C LYS A 118 -37.81 -7.33 -20.42
N ILE A 119 -37.42 -6.66 -19.34
CA ILE A 119 -37.74 -7.12 -17.99
C ILE A 119 -39.28 -7.00 -17.79
N ASP A 120 -39.85 -7.99 -17.14
CA ASP A 120 -41.26 -8.01 -16.82
C ASP A 120 -41.60 -6.86 -15.86
N LYS A 121 -42.48 -5.95 -16.32
CA LYS A 121 -42.95 -4.77 -15.57
C LYS A 121 -43.55 -5.13 -14.22
N ASP A 122 -44.19 -6.30 -14.12
CA ASP A 122 -44.83 -6.77 -12.88
C ASP A 122 -43.85 -7.25 -11.82
N ARG A 123 -42.56 -7.31 -12.14
CA ARG A 123 -41.47 -7.64 -11.21
C ARG A 123 -40.76 -6.43 -10.66
N LEU A 124 -41.02 -5.23 -11.23
CA LEU A 124 -40.32 -4.00 -10.89
C LEU A 124 -41.06 -3.19 -9.82
N TYR A 125 -40.30 -2.67 -8.87
CA TYR A 125 -40.69 -1.71 -7.85
C TYR A 125 -39.77 -0.52 -7.90
N VAL A 126 -40.27 0.66 -7.52
CA VAL A 126 -39.43 1.86 -7.50
C VAL A 126 -39.55 2.54 -6.13
N THR A 127 -38.44 3.13 -5.68
CA THR A 127 -38.41 3.96 -4.50
C THR A 127 -38.26 5.42 -4.86
N VAL A 128 -38.77 6.31 -4.02
CA VAL A 128 -38.55 7.75 -4.07
C VAL A 128 -38.20 8.27 -2.70
N PHE A 129 -37.41 9.35 -2.64
CA PHE A 129 -37.05 9.96 -1.36
C PHE A 129 -38.28 10.43 -0.57
N GLY A 130 -38.46 9.93 0.64
CA GLY A 130 -39.58 10.22 1.52
C GLY A 130 -39.45 11.51 2.34
N GLY A 131 -38.32 12.24 2.20
CA GLY A 131 -37.99 13.44 2.98
C GLY A 131 -37.11 13.16 4.20
N ASP A 132 -36.51 14.20 4.75
CA ASP A 132 -35.72 14.18 5.99
C ASP A 132 -35.92 15.49 6.76
N GLU A 133 -36.47 15.41 7.97
CA GLU A 133 -36.74 16.59 8.80
C GLU A 133 -35.47 17.29 9.30
N LYS A 134 -34.39 16.53 9.53
CA LYS A 134 -33.10 17.06 10.03
C LYS A 134 -32.42 17.94 9.01
N ASP A 135 -32.47 17.54 7.74
CA ASP A 135 -31.93 18.31 6.62
C ASP A 135 -32.95 19.31 6.06
N GLY A 136 -34.18 19.32 6.58
CA GLY A 136 -35.27 20.18 6.11
C GLY A 136 -35.72 19.87 4.68
N GLN A 137 -35.50 18.63 4.22
CA GLN A 137 -35.80 18.21 2.85
C GLN A 137 -37.18 17.53 2.78
N PRO A 138 -38.09 18.02 1.89
CA PRO A 138 -39.39 17.39 1.68
C PRO A 138 -39.28 16.09 0.89
N ALA A 139 -40.31 15.29 0.88
CA ALA A 139 -40.45 14.14 -0.01
C ALA A 139 -40.36 14.57 -1.48
N ASP A 140 -39.73 13.73 -2.31
CA ASP A 140 -39.56 13.98 -3.75
C ASP A 140 -40.85 13.67 -4.54
N MET A 141 -41.84 14.55 -4.40
CA MET A 141 -43.12 14.44 -5.11
C MET A 141 -42.99 14.60 -6.62
N GLU A 142 -41.94 15.22 -7.09
CA GLU A 142 -41.66 15.38 -8.53
C GLU A 142 -41.31 14.02 -9.14
N ALA A 143 -40.33 13.29 -8.55
CA ALA A 143 -40.00 11.93 -8.99
C ALA A 143 -41.21 10.98 -8.84
N TYR A 144 -41.92 11.08 -7.73
CA TYR A 144 -43.17 10.31 -7.54
C TYR A 144 -44.18 10.52 -8.68
N GLY A 145 -44.37 11.79 -9.08
CA GLY A 145 -45.29 12.15 -10.20
C GLY A 145 -44.87 11.53 -11.53
N TYR A 146 -43.57 11.57 -11.85
CA TYR A 146 -43.07 10.94 -13.11
C TYR A 146 -43.18 9.42 -13.07
N TRP A 147 -42.91 8.79 -11.93
CA TRP A 147 -43.08 7.34 -11.83
C TRP A 147 -44.51 6.87 -12.02
N LYS A 148 -45.51 7.65 -11.60
CA LYS A 148 -46.95 7.32 -11.87
C LYS A 148 -47.30 7.25 -13.33
N GLU A 149 -46.53 7.84 -14.24
CA GLU A 149 -46.72 7.69 -15.69
C GLU A 149 -46.33 6.28 -16.18
N HIS A 150 -45.53 5.54 -15.40
CA HIS A 150 -44.96 4.25 -15.78
C HIS A 150 -45.44 3.07 -14.95
N VAL A 151 -45.63 3.23 -13.66
CA VAL A 151 -45.99 2.17 -12.70
C VAL A 151 -47.20 2.57 -11.87
N SER A 152 -47.95 1.59 -11.37
CA SER A 152 -49.05 1.82 -10.43
C SER A 152 -48.57 2.32 -9.08
N GLU A 153 -49.39 3.10 -8.37
CA GLU A 153 -49.01 3.73 -7.09
C GLU A 153 -48.59 2.73 -6.01
N ASP A 154 -49.14 1.51 -6.03
CA ASP A 154 -48.76 0.43 -5.11
C ASP A 154 -47.33 -0.10 -5.33
N ARG A 155 -46.69 0.27 -6.41
CA ARG A 155 -45.31 -0.10 -6.74
C ARG A 155 -44.31 1.03 -6.49
N ILE A 156 -44.82 2.21 -6.05
CA ILE A 156 -43.95 3.35 -5.66
C ILE A 156 -43.83 3.38 -4.14
N ILE A 157 -42.64 3.32 -3.61
CA ILE A 157 -42.34 3.19 -2.19
C ILE A 157 -41.55 4.42 -1.75
N TYR A 158 -41.93 5.04 -0.64
CA TYR A 158 -41.15 6.11 -0.03
C TYR A 158 -40.03 5.51 0.79
N GLY A 159 -38.79 5.80 0.40
CA GLY A 159 -37.56 5.39 1.10
C GLY A 159 -37.05 6.47 2.04
N ASN A 160 -36.29 6.06 3.02
CA ASN A 160 -35.66 6.95 4.00
C ASN A 160 -34.38 7.59 3.43
N LYS A 161 -33.76 8.48 4.21
CA LYS A 161 -32.54 9.18 3.80
C LYS A 161 -31.38 8.22 3.52
N LYS A 162 -31.25 7.11 4.27
CA LYS A 162 -30.17 6.15 4.09
C LYS A 162 -30.20 5.52 2.69
N ASP A 163 -31.38 5.21 2.19
CA ASP A 163 -31.57 4.50 0.93
C ASP A 163 -31.79 5.46 -0.24
N ASN A 164 -32.56 6.56 -0.05
CA ASN A 164 -32.99 7.43 -1.13
C ASN A 164 -32.45 8.87 -1.10
N PHE A 165 -31.35 9.12 -0.36
CA PHE A 165 -30.60 10.37 -0.47
C PHE A 165 -29.11 10.06 -0.60
N TRP A 166 -28.60 10.15 -1.80
CA TRP A 166 -27.21 9.77 -2.10
C TRP A 166 -26.25 10.90 -1.73
N GLU A 167 -25.13 10.53 -1.10
CA GLU A 167 -24.04 11.43 -0.71
C GLU A 167 -22.70 10.81 -1.11
N MET A 168 -21.87 11.58 -1.80
CA MET A 168 -20.55 11.10 -2.23
C MET A 168 -19.64 10.72 -1.04
N GLY A 169 -19.73 11.48 0.04
CA GLY A 169 -18.98 11.30 1.27
C GLY A 169 -19.58 12.11 2.42
N GLU A 170 -18.77 12.56 3.36
CA GLU A 170 -19.20 13.48 4.43
C GLU A 170 -19.45 14.90 3.89
N THR A 171 -18.79 15.26 2.80
CA THR A 171 -18.94 16.51 2.06
C THR A 171 -18.94 16.23 0.56
N GLY A 172 -19.52 17.14 -0.23
CA GLY A 172 -19.55 17.07 -1.69
C GLY A 172 -20.94 16.99 -2.30
N PRO A 173 -21.03 16.72 -3.62
CA PRO A 173 -22.29 16.66 -4.34
C PRO A 173 -23.22 15.59 -3.75
N CYS A 174 -24.51 15.92 -3.66
CA CYS A 174 -25.53 15.03 -3.12
C CYS A 174 -26.93 15.39 -3.65
N GLY A 175 -27.88 14.49 -3.44
CA GLY A 175 -29.27 14.74 -3.80
C GLY A 175 -30.17 13.55 -3.55
N PRO A 176 -31.50 13.77 -3.64
CA PRO A 176 -32.45 12.67 -3.57
C PRO A 176 -32.24 11.72 -4.72
N CYS A 177 -32.53 10.46 -4.47
CA CYS A 177 -32.43 9.43 -5.49
C CYS A 177 -33.68 8.53 -5.54
N SER A 178 -33.80 7.84 -6.64
CA SER A 178 -34.85 6.88 -6.90
C SER A 178 -34.23 5.57 -7.34
N GLU A 179 -34.52 4.49 -6.63
CA GLU A 179 -34.00 3.16 -6.93
C GLU A 179 -35.02 2.35 -7.69
N ILE A 180 -34.58 1.48 -8.57
CA ILE A 180 -35.39 0.48 -9.25
C ILE A 180 -34.99 -0.89 -8.71
N HIS A 181 -35.94 -1.59 -8.14
CA HIS A 181 -35.83 -2.92 -7.57
C HIS A 181 -36.51 -3.95 -8.43
N ILE A 182 -36.03 -5.18 -8.39
CA ILE A 182 -36.66 -6.32 -9.05
C ILE A 182 -36.90 -7.46 -8.06
N ASP A 183 -38.09 -8.07 -8.18
CA ASP A 183 -38.46 -9.28 -7.46
C ASP A 183 -38.23 -10.53 -8.34
N LEU A 184 -37.13 -11.24 -8.03
CA LEU A 184 -36.70 -12.45 -8.75
C LEU A 184 -37.32 -13.73 -8.22
N ARG A 185 -38.14 -13.68 -7.14
CA ARG A 185 -38.78 -14.84 -6.56
C ARG A 185 -39.76 -15.47 -7.53
N ASP A 186 -40.07 -16.74 -7.30
CA ASP A 186 -41.13 -17.42 -8.05
C ASP A 186 -42.52 -16.85 -7.73
N ASP A 187 -43.49 -17.16 -8.56
CA ASP A 187 -44.82 -16.60 -8.47
C ASP A 187 -45.57 -17.07 -7.20
N GLU A 188 -45.22 -18.22 -6.65
CA GLU A 188 -45.84 -18.72 -5.40
C GLU A 188 -45.29 -17.93 -4.17
N ALA A 189 -44.00 -17.67 -4.11
CA ALA A 189 -43.40 -16.83 -3.06
C ALA A 189 -43.92 -15.37 -3.13
N ARG A 190 -44.13 -14.86 -4.36
CA ARG A 190 -44.68 -13.50 -4.59
C ARG A 190 -46.13 -13.36 -4.14
N LYS A 191 -46.92 -14.45 -4.20
CA LYS A 191 -48.28 -14.46 -3.71
C LYS A 191 -48.36 -14.50 -2.18
N GLN A 192 -47.35 -15.09 -1.54
CA GLN A 192 -47.30 -15.18 -0.07
C GLN A 192 -46.92 -13.86 0.59
N ILE A 193 -45.88 -13.21 0.07
CA ILE A 193 -45.39 -11.91 0.54
C ILE A 193 -45.22 -11.01 -0.68
N ALA A 194 -45.88 -9.85 -0.69
CA ALA A 194 -45.74 -8.90 -1.79
C ALA A 194 -44.31 -8.39 -1.88
N GLY A 195 -43.78 -8.27 -3.11
CA GLY A 195 -42.42 -7.80 -3.34
C GLY A 195 -42.13 -6.41 -2.76
N ARG A 196 -43.16 -5.53 -2.75
CA ARG A 196 -43.05 -4.20 -2.14
C ARG A 196 -42.65 -4.21 -0.65
N ASP A 197 -43.04 -5.25 0.07
CA ASP A 197 -42.80 -5.36 1.52
C ASP A 197 -41.38 -5.89 1.81
N LEU A 198 -40.67 -6.31 0.78
CA LEU A 198 -39.28 -6.80 0.83
C LEU A 198 -38.26 -5.85 0.21
N VAL A 199 -38.72 -4.75 -0.39
CA VAL A 199 -37.83 -3.70 -0.91
C VAL A 199 -37.01 -3.09 0.25
N ASN A 200 -35.68 -3.06 0.14
CA ASN A 200 -34.74 -2.58 1.15
C ASN A 200 -34.82 -3.32 2.51
N MET A 201 -35.20 -4.61 2.47
CA MET A 201 -35.29 -5.49 3.64
C MET A 201 -34.26 -6.63 3.61
N ASP A 202 -33.17 -6.43 2.89
CA ASP A 202 -32.06 -7.40 2.74
C ASP A 202 -32.49 -8.78 2.19
N ASP A 203 -33.61 -8.85 1.43
CA ASP A 203 -34.00 -10.08 0.75
C ASP A 203 -33.09 -10.35 -0.45
N PRO A 204 -32.45 -11.54 -0.55
CA PRO A 204 -31.46 -11.84 -1.59
C PRO A 204 -32.07 -11.96 -3.01
N GLN A 205 -33.38 -11.96 -3.14
CA GLN A 205 -34.11 -12.04 -4.42
C GLN A 205 -34.98 -10.81 -4.73
N VAL A 206 -35.06 -9.83 -3.82
CA VAL A 206 -35.73 -8.54 -4.07
C VAL A 206 -34.67 -7.46 -3.97
N ILE A 207 -33.95 -7.26 -5.08
CA ILE A 207 -32.71 -6.49 -5.13
C ILE A 207 -32.84 -5.19 -5.91
N GLU A 208 -32.12 -4.17 -5.45
CA GLU A 208 -31.86 -2.95 -6.22
C GLU A 208 -30.99 -3.29 -7.44
N ILE A 209 -31.41 -2.83 -8.61
CA ILE A 209 -30.62 -2.96 -9.86
C ILE A 209 -30.10 -1.63 -10.39
N TRP A 210 -30.80 -0.51 -10.15
CA TRP A 210 -30.45 0.78 -10.68
C TRP A 210 -30.80 1.90 -9.72
N ASN A 211 -29.88 2.82 -9.46
CA ASN A 211 -30.09 4.02 -8.67
C ASN A 211 -30.01 5.26 -9.55
N LEU A 212 -31.05 6.10 -9.57
CA LEU A 212 -31.13 7.36 -10.30
C LEU A 212 -30.97 8.51 -9.32
N VAL A 213 -29.77 9.12 -9.28
CA VAL A 213 -29.45 10.21 -8.37
C VAL A 213 -29.69 11.56 -9.05
N PHE A 214 -30.44 12.41 -8.38
CA PHE A 214 -30.77 13.76 -8.83
C PHE A 214 -29.91 14.78 -8.07
N MET A 215 -28.69 14.99 -8.60
CA MET A 215 -27.71 15.88 -8.01
C MET A 215 -28.15 17.32 -8.08
N GLN A 216 -28.46 17.90 -6.92
CA GLN A 216 -28.91 19.29 -6.85
C GLN A 216 -28.33 20.04 -5.65
N TYR A 217 -27.61 19.36 -4.74
CA TYR A 217 -27.01 19.98 -3.57
C TYR A 217 -25.53 19.64 -3.43
N ASN A 218 -24.82 20.53 -2.71
CA ASN A 218 -23.50 20.28 -2.16
C ASN A 218 -23.60 20.24 -0.63
N ARG A 219 -23.14 19.16 0.00
CA ARG A 219 -23.01 19.07 1.47
C ARG A 219 -21.72 19.75 1.90
N MET A 220 -21.86 20.84 2.65
CA MET A 220 -20.75 21.63 3.19
C MET A 220 -20.17 20.97 4.44
N ALA A 221 -18.94 21.34 4.84
CA ALA A 221 -18.27 20.82 6.02
C ALA A 221 -19.02 21.07 7.35
N ASN A 222 -19.86 22.13 7.40
CA ASN A 222 -20.74 22.44 8.52
C ASN A 222 -22.05 21.62 8.51
N GLY A 223 -22.22 20.73 7.55
CA GLY A 223 -23.41 19.87 7.38
C GLY A 223 -24.57 20.50 6.63
N GLN A 224 -24.49 21.77 6.23
CA GLN A 224 -25.54 22.44 5.45
C GLN A 224 -25.59 21.92 4.01
N LEU A 225 -26.79 21.94 3.42
CA LEU A 225 -27.02 21.70 2.00
C LEU A 225 -27.11 23.03 1.26
N VAL A 226 -26.28 23.23 0.27
CA VAL A 226 -26.27 24.38 -0.62
C VAL A 226 -26.62 23.89 -2.03
N GLU A 227 -27.50 24.61 -2.75
CA GLU A 227 -27.85 24.25 -4.11
C GLU A 227 -26.62 24.33 -5.04
N LEU A 228 -26.50 23.34 -5.93
CA LEU A 228 -25.49 23.33 -7.00
C LEU A 228 -25.82 24.40 -8.05
N PRO A 229 -24.83 24.93 -8.79
CA PRO A 229 -25.05 25.91 -9.85
C PRO A 229 -26.01 25.42 -10.96
N ALA A 230 -26.10 24.11 -11.16
CA ALA A 230 -27.02 23.47 -12.07
C ALA A 230 -27.53 22.15 -11.49
N LYS A 231 -28.70 21.68 -11.98
CA LYS A 231 -29.21 20.35 -11.65
C LYS A 231 -28.62 19.33 -12.59
N HIS A 232 -28.14 18.21 -12.04
CA HIS A 232 -27.49 17.15 -12.81
C HIS A 232 -28.15 15.81 -12.54
N VAL A 233 -27.97 14.89 -13.47
CA VAL A 233 -28.34 13.47 -13.29
C VAL A 233 -27.07 12.66 -13.18
N ASP A 234 -27.02 11.81 -12.18
CA ASP A 234 -26.05 10.75 -12.00
C ASP A 234 -26.81 9.44 -11.81
N THR A 235 -26.49 8.42 -12.61
CA THR A 235 -27.11 7.12 -12.40
C THR A 235 -26.09 6.02 -12.29
N GLY A 236 -26.41 5.01 -11.48
CA GLY A 236 -25.56 3.84 -11.31
C GLY A 236 -26.39 2.55 -11.32
N MET A 237 -26.22 1.75 -12.37
CA MET A 237 -26.80 0.42 -12.46
C MET A 237 -25.72 -0.64 -12.24
N GLY A 238 -25.97 -1.54 -11.28
CA GLY A 238 -25.08 -2.67 -11.03
C GLY A 238 -25.07 -3.63 -12.23
N PHE A 239 -23.97 -3.67 -12.98
CA PHE A 239 -23.86 -4.51 -14.18
C PHE A 239 -24.04 -5.99 -13.85
N GLU A 240 -23.35 -6.50 -12.84
CA GLU A 240 -23.43 -7.91 -12.44
C GLU A 240 -24.86 -8.28 -11.98
N ARG A 241 -25.57 -7.35 -11.31
CA ARG A 241 -26.98 -7.53 -10.93
C ARG A 241 -27.89 -7.58 -12.15
N LEU A 242 -27.68 -6.69 -13.13
CA LEU A 242 -28.45 -6.71 -14.38
C LEU A 242 -28.20 -8.01 -15.16
N VAL A 243 -26.96 -8.47 -15.27
CA VAL A 243 -26.60 -9.73 -15.93
C VAL A 243 -27.30 -10.91 -15.26
N ARG A 244 -27.30 -10.97 -13.91
CA ARG A 244 -28.03 -11.96 -13.13
C ARG A 244 -29.50 -12.02 -13.52
N VAL A 245 -30.16 -10.86 -13.56
CA VAL A 245 -31.59 -10.75 -13.93
C VAL A 245 -31.85 -11.29 -15.33
N LEU A 246 -31.07 -10.82 -16.31
CA LEU A 246 -31.29 -11.17 -17.73
C LEU A 246 -30.91 -12.60 -18.07
N GLN A 247 -30.02 -13.22 -17.28
CA GLN A 247 -29.67 -14.64 -17.42
C GLN A 247 -30.51 -15.56 -16.53
N GLY A 248 -31.48 -15.00 -15.78
CA GLY A 248 -32.39 -15.77 -14.92
C GLY A 248 -31.68 -16.57 -13.83
N LYS A 249 -30.61 -15.97 -13.23
CA LYS A 249 -29.84 -16.59 -12.17
C LYS A 249 -30.24 -16.10 -10.80
N THR A 250 -29.95 -16.91 -9.76
CA THR A 250 -30.23 -16.58 -8.36
C THR A 250 -29.05 -15.93 -7.65
N SER A 251 -27.86 -15.96 -8.27
CA SER A 251 -26.65 -15.33 -7.77
C SER A 251 -25.87 -14.67 -8.91
N ASN A 252 -25.18 -13.55 -8.65
CA ASN A 252 -24.26 -12.93 -9.60
C ASN A 252 -23.13 -13.91 -9.97
N TYR A 253 -22.70 -14.74 -9.01
CA TYR A 253 -21.62 -15.73 -9.21
C TYR A 253 -22.00 -16.84 -10.18
N ASP A 254 -23.30 -17.06 -10.48
CA ASP A 254 -23.79 -18.07 -11.42
C ASP A 254 -23.90 -17.58 -12.86
N THR A 255 -23.55 -16.31 -13.09
CA THR A 255 -23.54 -15.68 -14.41
C THR A 255 -22.27 -15.97 -15.19
N ASP A 256 -22.27 -15.66 -16.48
CA ASP A 256 -21.10 -15.77 -17.33
C ASP A 256 -19.98 -14.77 -17.00
N VAL A 257 -20.21 -13.83 -16.11
CA VAL A 257 -19.18 -12.94 -15.55
C VAL A 257 -18.22 -13.71 -14.65
N PHE A 258 -18.73 -14.61 -13.79
CA PHE A 258 -17.94 -15.30 -12.78
C PHE A 258 -17.70 -16.77 -13.08
N GLN A 259 -18.66 -17.45 -13.72
CA GLN A 259 -18.61 -18.91 -13.95
C GLN A 259 -17.35 -19.39 -14.69
N PRO A 260 -16.83 -18.72 -15.72
CA PRO A 260 -15.60 -19.21 -16.35
C PRO A 260 -14.41 -19.26 -15.41
N ILE A 261 -14.30 -18.30 -14.48
CA ILE A 261 -13.24 -18.27 -13.46
C ILE A 261 -13.50 -19.31 -12.38
N ILE A 262 -14.73 -19.42 -11.86
CA ILE A 262 -15.13 -20.38 -10.83
C ILE A 262 -14.90 -21.83 -11.32
N GLN A 263 -15.30 -22.14 -12.55
CA GLN A 263 -15.11 -23.46 -13.14
C GLN A 263 -13.61 -23.79 -13.36
N ALA A 264 -12.80 -22.80 -13.68
CA ALA A 264 -11.35 -22.99 -13.75
C ALA A 264 -10.76 -23.29 -12.37
N ILE A 265 -11.20 -22.59 -11.31
CA ILE A 265 -10.78 -22.85 -9.93
C ILE A 265 -11.21 -24.29 -9.53
N ALA A 266 -12.46 -24.66 -9.81
CA ALA A 266 -12.97 -26.01 -9.54
C ALA A 266 -12.12 -27.09 -10.25
N LYS A 267 -11.79 -26.87 -11.51
CA LYS A 267 -10.93 -27.78 -12.28
C LYS A 267 -9.51 -27.88 -11.69
N MET A 268 -8.93 -26.76 -11.25
CA MET A 268 -7.57 -26.74 -10.70
C MET A 268 -7.50 -27.39 -9.31
N SER A 269 -8.53 -27.20 -8.47
CA SER A 269 -8.60 -27.80 -7.13
C SER A 269 -9.08 -29.26 -7.15
N GLY A 270 -9.75 -29.67 -8.22
CA GLY A 270 -10.44 -30.98 -8.28
C GLY A 270 -11.73 -31.04 -7.45
N ILE A 271 -12.23 -29.88 -6.97
CA ILE A 271 -13.46 -29.76 -6.15
C ILE A 271 -14.56 -29.15 -7.01
N GLU A 272 -15.71 -29.80 -7.09
CA GLU A 272 -16.86 -29.29 -7.84
C GLU A 272 -17.51 -28.10 -7.12
N TYR A 273 -17.91 -27.07 -7.89
CA TYR A 273 -18.71 -25.95 -7.40
C TYR A 273 -20.17 -26.36 -7.17
N ASP A 274 -20.88 -25.70 -6.26
CA ASP A 274 -22.28 -25.97 -5.87
C ASP A 274 -22.46 -27.31 -5.15
N LYS A 275 -21.46 -27.68 -4.33
CA LYS A 275 -21.49 -28.92 -3.51
C LYS A 275 -21.35 -28.66 -2.01
N ALA A 276 -20.57 -27.69 -1.61
CA ALA A 276 -20.37 -27.37 -0.19
C ALA A 276 -20.14 -25.87 -0.02
N GLU A 277 -20.89 -25.26 0.87
CA GLU A 277 -20.89 -23.79 1.09
C GLU A 277 -19.48 -23.23 1.30
N THR A 278 -18.66 -23.89 2.10
CA THR A 278 -17.30 -23.41 2.43
C THR A 278 -16.37 -23.36 1.21
N THR A 279 -16.43 -24.35 0.33
CA THR A 279 -15.63 -24.40 -0.90
C THR A 279 -16.20 -23.46 -1.96
N ASP A 280 -17.53 -23.34 -2.02
CA ASP A 280 -18.21 -22.43 -2.93
C ASP A 280 -17.91 -20.98 -2.61
N VAL A 281 -17.96 -20.61 -1.31
CA VAL A 281 -17.53 -19.28 -0.83
C VAL A 281 -16.08 -19.03 -1.20
N ALA A 282 -15.19 -20.01 -1.02
CA ALA A 282 -13.79 -19.85 -1.37
C ALA A 282 -13.60 -19.57 -2.87
N MET A 283 -14.30 -20.28 -3.75
CA MET A 283 -14.23 -20.07 -5.19
C MET A 283 -14.80 -18.70 -5.60
N ARG A 284 -15.91 -18.26 -4.98
CA ARG A 284 -16.51 -16.94 -5.20
C ARG A 284 -15.56 -15.81 -4.79
N VAL A 285 -14.97 -15.90 -3.59
CA VAL A 285 -13.99 -14.93 -3.08
C VAL A 285 -12.79 -14.82 -4.01
N ILE A 286 -12.23 -15.95 -4.46
CA ILE A 286 -11.07 -15.95 -5.37
C ILE A 286 -11.44 -15.31 -6.71
N ALA A 287 -12.59 -15.66 -7.29
CA ALA A 287 -13.04 -15.12 -8.57
C ALA A 287 -13.28 -13.60 -8.52
N ASP A 288 -13.90 -13.12 -7.43
CA ASP A 288 -14.12 -11.69 -7.19
C ASP A 288 -12.78 -10.94 -7.00
N HIS A 289 -11.92 -11.42 -6.10
CA HIS A 289 -10.67 -10.76 -5.76
C HIS A 289 -9.65 -10.76 -6.91
N LEU A 290 -9.68 -11.77 -7.78
CA LEU A 290 -8.88 -11.77 -9.02
C LEU A 290 -9.20 -10.53 -9.85
N ARG A 291 -10.49 -10.18 -10.03
CA ARG A 291 -10.91 -9.00 -10.79
C ARG A 291 -10.37 -7.73 -10.15
N ALA A 292 -10.62 -7.55 -8.84
CA ALA A 292 -10.19 -6.37 -8.09
C ALA A 292 -8.66 -6.14 -8.15
N VAL A 293 -7.89 -7.18 -7.87
CA VAL A 293 -6.42 -7.11 -7.84
C VAL A 293 -5.84 -6.88 -9.24
N SER A 294 -6.36 -7.60 -10.24
CA SER A 294 -5.85 -7.51 -11.61
C SER A 294 -6.06 -6.13 -12.21
N PHE A 295 -7.26 -5.55 -12.05
CA PHE A 295 -7.53 -4.20 -12.55
C PHE A 295 -6.81 -3.11 -11.78
N ALA A 296 -6.66 -3.24 -10.45
CA ALA A 296 -5.88 -2.29 -9.69
C ALA A 296 -4.40 -2.27 -10.13
N ILE A 297 -3.80 -3.45 -10.40
CA ILE A 297 -2.44 -3.53 -10.92
C ILE A 297 -2.38 -3.00 -12.36
N ALA A 298 -3.35 -3.35 -13.21
CA ALA A 298 -3.43 -2.86 -14.58
C ALA A 298 -3.57 -1.33 -14.65
N ASP A 299 -4.28 -0.72 -13.71
CA ASP A 299 -4.40 0.74 -13.55
C ASP A 299 -3.17 1.38 -12.85
N GLY A 300 -2.11 0.60 -12.57
CA GLY A 300 -0.83 1.09 -12.06
C GLY A 300 -0.65 1.03 -10.54
N GLN A 301 -1.63 0.50 -9.78
CA GLN A 301 -1.49 0.36 -8.34
C GLN A 301 -0.92 -1.01 -7.97
N LEU A 302 0.31 -1.00 -7.50
CA LEU A 302 0.97 -2.23 -7.05
C LEU A 302 0.66 -2.54 -5.58
N PRO A 303 0.60 -3.83 -5.20
CA PRO A 303 0.56 -4.22 -3.79
C PRO A 303 1.73 -3.63 -3.01
N SER A 304 1.45 -3.01 -1.86
CA SER A 304 2.49 -2.38 -1.02
C SER A 304 2.15 -2.48 0.48
N ASN A 305 2.96 -1.84 1.34
CA ASN A 305 2.77 -1.84 2.79
C ASN A 305 1.91 -0.68 3.31
N ASN A 306 1.50 0.25 2.47
CA ASN A 306 0.74 1.44 2.86
C ASN A 306 -0.27 1.86 1.78
N GLY A 307 -1.20 2.75 2.14
CA GLY A 307 -2.16 3.36 1.24
C GLY A 307 -2.99 2.35 0.44
N ALA A 308 -3.34 2.70 -0.80
CA ALA A 308 -4.13 1.87 -1.70
C ALA A 308 -3.46 0.50 -1.97
N GLY A 309 -2.14 0.47 -2.12
CA GLY A 309 -1.40 -0.78 -2.36
C GLY A 309 -1.49 -1.77 -1.20
N TYR A 310 -1.60 -1.30 0.05
CA TYR A 310 -1.84 -2.17 1.21
C TYR A 310 -3.21 -2.84 1.13
N VAL A 311 -4.24 -2.10 0.73
CA VAL A 311 -5.59 -2.65 0.58
C VAL A 311 -5.61 -3.72 -0.53
N ILE A 312 -5.00 -3.44 -1.69
CA ILE A 312 -4.89 -4.40 -2.79
C ILE A 312 -4.11 -5.66 -2.38
N ARG A 313 -3.00 -5.49 -1.62
CA ARG A 313 -2.27 -6.62 -1.04
C ARG A 313 -3.13 -7.46 -0.10
N ARG A 314 -3.96 -6.82 0.73
CA ARG A 314 -4.88 -7.51 1.65
C ARG A 314 -5.94 -8.31 0.89
N VAL A 315 -6.52 -7.76 -0.17
CA VAL A 315 -7.48 -8.46 -1.03
C VAL A 315 -6.85 -9.69 -1.69
N LEU A 316 -5.65 -9.55 -2.26
CA LEU A 316 -4.91 -10.69 -2.84
C LEU A 316 -4.62 -11.77 -1.80
N ARG A 317 -4.12 -11.40 -0.63
CA ARG A 317 -3.82 -12.36 0.46
C ARG A 317 -5.07 -13.07 0.96
N ARG A 318 -6.23 -12.39 0.95
CA ARG A 318 -7.50 -13.03 1.27
C ARG A 318 -7.83 -14.13 0.26
N ALA A 319 -7.72 -13.87 -1.04
CA ALA A 319 -7.91 -14.88 -2.08
C ALA A 319 -6.96 -16.08 -1.92
N VAL A 320 -5.66 -15.82 -1.73
CA VAL A 320 -4.63 -16.86 -1.54
C VAL A 320 -4.93 -17.70 -0.31
N ARG A 321 -5.36 -17.09 0.79
CA ARG A 321 -5.74 -17.80 2.00
C ARG A 321 -6.94 -18.74 1.77
N TYR A 322 -8.00 -18.25 1.12
CA TYR A 322 -9.17 -19.09 0.83
C TYR A 322 -8.78 -20.29 -0.04
N GLY A 323 -7.92 -20.08 -1.03
CA GLY A 323 -7.40 -21.17 -1.86
C GLY A 323 -6.56 -22.18 -1.06
N PHE A 324 -5.68 -21.72 -0.20
CA PHE A 324 -4.85 -22.56 0.65
C PHE A 324 -5.69 -23.35 1.66
N THR A 325 -6.59 -22.66 2.39
CA THR A 325 -7.33 -23.25 3.52
C THR A 325 -8.42 -24.22 3.05
N PHE A 326 -9.19 -23.86 2.01
CA PHE A 326 -10.40 -24.59 1.64
C PHE A 326 -10.27 -25.41 0.34
N LEU A 327 -9.32 -25.06 -0.52
CA LEU A 327 -9.14 -25.72 -1.82
C LEU A 327 -7.79 -26.44 -1.96
N GLY A 328 -6.92 -26.37 -0.94
CA GLY A 328 -5.66 -27.12 -0.89
C GLY A 328 -4.55 -26.60 -1.81
N PHE A 329 -4.60 -25.32 -2.25
CA PHE A 329 -3.56 -24.74 -3.09
C PHE A 329 -2.31 -24.39 -2.28
N GLU A 330 -1.22 -25.07 -2.49
CA GLU A 330 0.09 -24.80 -1.85
C GLU A 330 1.05 -23.98 -2.71
N GLU A 331 0.79 -23.92 -4.02
CA GLU A 331 1.57 -23.18 -5.01
C GLU A 331 0.77 -21.99 -5.58
N PRO A 332 1.42 -20.97 -6.18
CA PRO A 332 0.73 -19.82 -6.79
C PRO A 332 -0.29 -20.26 -7.85
N PHE A 333 -1.54 -19.87 -7.69
CA PHE A 333 -2.68 -20.29 -8.51
C PHE A 333 -3.52 -19.10 -9.03
N VAL A 334 -3.65 -17.99 -8.28
CA VAL A 334 -4.45 -16.83 -8.70
C VAL A 334 -3.91 -16.25 -10.01
N CYS A 335 -2.59 -16.18 -10.15
CA CYS A 335 -1.94 -15.71 -11.38
C CYS A 335 -2.26 -16.58 -12.60
N GLN A 336 -2.63 -17.85 -12.42
CA GLN A 336 -2.97 -18.78 -13.52
C GLN A 336 -4.40 -18.55 -14.03
N LEU A 337 -5.25 -17.89 -13.26
CA LEU A 337 -6.63 -17.54 -13.63
C LEU A 337 -6.71 -16.25 -14.47
N LEU A 338 -5.66 -15.43 -14.44
CA LEU A 338 -5.63 -14.13 -15.12
C LEU A 338 -5.96 -14.19 -16.64
N PRO A 339 -5.45 -15.16 -17.43
CA PRO A 339 -5.77 -15.24 -18.85
C PRO A 339 -7.28 -15.38 -19.15
N ILE A 340 -8.04 -16.01 -18.26
CA ILE A 340 -9.50 -16.16 -18.38
C ILE A 340 -10.16 -14.81 -18.20
N LEU A 341 -9.76 -14.06 -17.16
CA LEU A 341 -10.26 -12.70 -16.92
C LEU A 341 -9.93 -11.78 -18.09
N VAL A 342 -8.69 -11.85 -18.61
CA VAL A 342 -8.27 -11.05 -19.77
C VAL A 342 -9.17 -11.31 -20.97
N GLN A 343 -9.40 -12.58 -21.30
CA GLN A 343 -10.28 -12.96 -22.43
C GLN A 343 -11.71 -12.42 -22.27
N GLN A 344 -12.24 -12.34 -21.04
CA GLN A 344 -13.58 -11.83 -20.79
C GLN A 344 -13.67 -10.31 -20.91
N MET A 345 -12.58 -9.58 -20.56
CA MET A 345 -12.64 -8.14 -20.30
C MET A 345 -11.86 -7.28 -21.31
N GLU A 346 -10.96 -7.87 -22.12
CA GLU A 346 -10.03 -7.12 -22.99
C GLU A 346 -10.70 -6.20 -24.02
N HIS A 347 -11.92 -6.53 -24.46
CA HIS A 347 -12.65 -5.70 -25.42
C HIS A 347 -13.16 -4.38 -24.84
N ASN A 348 -13.54 -4.38 -23.56
CA ASN A 348 -14.07 -3.20 -22.88
C ASN A 348 -13.00 -2.45 -22.09
N TYR A 349 -11.97 -3.18 -21.65
CA TYR A 349 -10.87 -2.68 -20.82
C TYR A 349 -9.53 -3.16 -21.39
N PRO A 350 -9.05 -2.55 -22.48
CA PRO A 350 -7.85 -3.01 -23.19
C PRO A 350 -6.57 -2.94 -22.33
N GLU A 351 -6.58 -2.15 -21.25
CA GLU A 351 -5.48 -2.06 -20.31
C GLU A 351 -5.16 -3.41 -19.63
N ILE A 352 -6.15 -4.26 -19.38
CA ILE A 352 -5.91 -5.57 -18.76
C ILE A 352 -5.09 -6.48 -19.69
N LYS A 353 -5.34 -6.41 -21.01
CA LYS A 353 -4.58 -7.14 -22.02
C LYS A 353 -3.17 -6.60 -22.19
N SER A 354 -3.04 -5.28 -22.29
CA SER A 354 -1.74 -4.64 -22.49
C SER A 354 -0.79 -4.87 -21.31
N GLN A 355 -1.31 -5.13 -20.11
CA GLN A 355 -0.55 -5.34 -18.87
C GLN A 355 -0.59 -6.78 -18.35
N GLU A 356 -1.12 -7.72 -19.12
CA GLU A 356 -1.30 -9.12 -18.69
C GLU A 356 -0.03 -9.75 -18.11
N GLU A 357 1.11 -9.56 -18.77
CA GLU A 357 2.38 -10.12 -18.32
C GLU A 357 2.82 -9.51 -16.97
N LEU A 358 2.69 -8.19 -16.82
CA LEU A 358 3.02 -7.50 -15.56
C LEU A 358 2.11 -7.97 -14.43
N VAL A 359 0.78 -7.95 -14.64
CA VAL A 359 -0.21 -8.36 -13.66
C VAL A 359 0.06 -9.79 -13.19
N SER A 360 0.28 -10.72 -14.14
CA SER A 360 0.60 -12.11 -13.84
C SER A 360 1.85 -12.26 -12.96
N LYS A 361 2.94 -11.55 -13.31
CA LYS A 361 4.20 -11.59 -12.56
C LYS A 361 4.06 -11.02 -11.15
N VAL A 362 3.37 -9.88 -11.01
CA VAL A 362 3.16 -9.24 -9.70
C VAL A 362 2.32 -10.14 -8.79
N ILE A 363 1.19 -10.67 -9.29
CA ILE A 363 0.34 -11.58 -8.53
C ILE A 363 1.14 -12.81 -8.11
N ARG A 364 1.82 -13.48 -9.03
CA ARG A 364 2.63 -14.69 -8.75
C ARG A 364 3.66 -14.46 -7.64
N GLN A 365 4.34 -13.32 -7.65
CA GLN A 365 5.39 -13.03 -6.65
C GLN A 365 4.80 -12.72 -5.28
N GLU A 366 3.70 -11.98 -5.20
CA GLU A 366 2.99 -11.73 -3.94
C GLU A 366 2.40 -13.02 -3.37
N GLU A 367 1.82 -13.89 -4.21
CA GLU A 367 1.34 -15.22 -3.82
C GLU A 367 2.47 -16.08 -3.27
N ALA A 368 3.57 -16.24 -4.02
CA ALA A 368 4.71 -17.07 -3.60
C ALA A 368 5.35 -16.54 -2.31
N SER A 369 5.40 -15.22 -2.14
CA SER A 369 5.89 -14.60 -0.90
C SER A 369 4.96 -14.87 0.27
N PHE A 370 3.64 -14.74 0.06
CA PHE A 370 2.65 -14.93 1.10
C PHE A 370 2.49 -16.41 1.48
N LEU A 371 2.47 -17.33 0.54
CA LEU A 371 2.40 -18.78 0.81
C LEU A 371 3.57 -19.25 1.69
N ARG A 372 4.78 -18.71 1.48
CA ARG A 372 5.93 -18.99 2.37
C ARG A 372 5.71 -18.47 3.79
N THR A 373 5.21 -17.25 3.97
CA THR A 373 4.93 -16.68 5.29
C THR A 373 3.70 -17.33 5.92
N LEU A 374 2.71 -17.73 5.12
CA LEU A 374 1.52 -18.44 5.57
C LEU A 374 1.91 -19.78 6.21
N SER A 375 2.74 -20.57 5.54
CA SER A 375 3.25 -21.86 6.07
C SER A 375 4.06 -21.66 7.37
N GLN A 376 4.88 -20.59 7.45
CA GLN A 376 5.62 -20.25 8.67
C GLN A 376 4.70 -19.80 9.80
N GLY A 377 3.69 -18.99 9.49
CA GLY A 377 2.69 -18.54 10.45
C GLY A 377 1.90 -19.71 11.03
N ILE A 378 1.49 -20.67 10.21
CA ILE A 378 0.82 -21.90 10.66
C ILE A 378 1.72 -22.67 11.64
N LYS A 379 2.98 -22.93 11.27
CA LYS A 379 3.95 -23.61 12.15
C LYS A 379 4.17 -22.88 13.46
N ARG A 380 4.24 -21.53 13.41
CA ARG A 380 4.43 -20.70 14.61
C ARG A 380 3.20 -20.77 15.51
N PHE A 381 2.00 -20.75 14.92
CA PHE A 381 0.73 -20.90 15.63
C PHE A 381 0.64 -22.27 16.32
N GLU A 382 0.91 -23.35 15.59
CA GLU A 382 0.89 -24.72 16.15
C GLU A 382 1.88 -24.87 17.31
N GLY A 383 3.12 -24.36 17.15
CA GLY A 383 4.10 -24.37 18.22
C GLY A 383 3.69 -23.53 19.45
N TYR A 384 2.93 -22.46 19.27
CA TYR A 384 2.38 -21.68 20.37
C TYR A 384 1.30 -22.46 21.12
N VAL A 385 0.36 -23.08 20.39
CA VAL A 385 -0.73 -23.89 20.99
C VAL A 385 -0.17 -25.11 21.74
N GLU A 386 0.87 -25.77 21.22
CA GLU A 386 1.54 -26.87 21.91
C GLU A 386 2.17 -26.44 23.24
N GLN A 387 2.74 -25.24 23.31
CA GLN A 387 3.35 -24.69 24.53
C GLN A 387 2.31 -24.15 25.53
N HIS A 388 1.10 -23.79 25.06
CA HIS A 388 0.01 -23.21 25.86
C HIS A 388 -1.30 -24.00 25.66
N PRO A 389 -1.34 -25.27 26.02
CA PRO A 389 -2.51 -26.13 25.74
C PRO A 389 -3.76 -25.62 26.43
N LYS A 390 -4.85 -25.48 25.67
CA LYS A 390 -6.17 -24.97 26.12
C LYS A 390 -6.19 -23.53 26.65
N GLN A 391 -5.19 -22.73 26.34
CA GLN A 391 -5.22 -21.29 26.61
C GLN A 391 -5.61 -20.53 25.34
N ASP A 392 -6.34 -19.44 25.52
CA ASP A 392 -6.67 -18.53 24.42
C ASP A 392 -5.39 -17.89 23.85
N ILE A 393 -5.44 -17.54 22.57
CA ILE A 393 -4.34 -16.88 21.88
C ILE A 393 -4.21 -15.45 22.38
N ASP A 394 -3.06 -15.09 22.95
CA ASP A 394 -2.76 -13.74 23.41
C ASP A 394 -2.76 -12.73 22.27
N GLY A 395 -3.33 -11.54 22.52
CA GLY A 395 -3.45 -10.47 21.54
C GLY A 395 -2.10 -9.97 20.99
N ASN A 396 -1.02 -10.00 21.80
CA ASN A 396 0.33 -9.67 21.33
C ASN A 396 0.87 -10.73 20.35
N PHE A 397 0.62 -12.02 20.64
CA PHE A 397 1.03 -13.09 19.74
C PHE A 397 0.22 -13.09 18.46
N ALA A 398 -1.08 -12.84 18.54
CA ALA A 398 -1.92 -12.66 17.34
C ALA A 398 -1.44 -11.45 16.49
N PHE A 399 -1.02 -10.37 17.14
CA PHE A 399 -0.42 -9.22 16.47
C PHE A 399 0.98 -9.51 15.88
N GLU A 400 1.82 -10.29 16.56
CA GLU A 400 3.11 -10.79 16.02
C GLU A 400 2.90 -11.58 14.73
N LEU A 401 1.92 -12.50 14.71
CA LEU A 401 1.57 -13.27 13.51
C LEU A 401 1.11 -12.36 12.37
N PHE A 402 0.31 -11.34 12.68
CA PHE A 402 -0.19 -10.39 11.70
C PHE A 402 0.91 -9.45 11.16
N ASP A 403 1.67 -8.82 12.04
CA ASP A 403 2.64 -7.76 11.68
C ASP A 403 3.93 -8.34 11.07
N THR A 404 4.48 -9.37 11.71
CA THR A 404 5.78 -9.95 11.34
C THR A 404 5.69 -10.99 10.24
N TYR A 405 4.69 -11.88 10.33
CA TYR A 405 4.51 -12.97 9.37
C TYR A 405 3.49 -12.65 8.28
N GLY A 406 2.78 -11.51 8.40
CA GLY A 406 1.69 -11.14 7.49
C GLY A 406 0.53 -12.12 7.51
N PHE A 407 0.36 -12.82 8.64
CA PHE A 407 -0.64 -13.85 8.85
C PHE A 407 -1.98 -13.19 9.17
N PRO A 408 -3.02 -13.34 8.35
CA PRO A 408 -4.27 -12.64 8.58
C PRO A 408 -4.91 -13.02 9.91
N ILE A 409 -5.47 -12.02 10.63
CA ILE A 409 -6.06 -12.25 11.96
C ILE A 409 -7.26 -13.20 11.90
N ASP A 410 -8.06 -13.13 10.85
CA ASP A 410 -9.22 -14.02 10.63
C ASP A 410 -8.79 -15.48 10.44
N LEU A 411 -7.62 -15.71 9.86
CA LEU A 411 -7.04 -17.06 9.80
C LEU A 411 -6.59 -17.52 11.20
N THR A 412 -5.97 -16.63 11.99
CA THR A 412 -5.62 -16.95 13.37
C THR A 412 -6.85 -17.32 14.20
N GLN A 413 -7.97 -16.59 14.02
CA GLN A 413 -9.24 -16.90 14.68
C GLN A 413 -9.81 -18.25 14.22
N LEU A 414 -9.83 -18.53 12.92
CA LEU A 414 -10.31 -19.81 12.39
C LEU A 414 -9.54 -20.99 12.99
N MET A 415 -8.22 -20.92 12.96
CA MET A 415 -7.36 -21.98 13.50
C MET A 415 -7.50 -22.14 15.03
N ALA A 416 -7.72 -21.04 15.75
CA ALA A 416 -8.01 -21.09 17.18
C ALA A 416 -9.35 -21.77 17.46
N ASN A 417 -10.40 -21.41 16.72
CA ASN A 417 -11.73 -22.02 16.83
C ASN A 417 -11.71 -23.53 16.53
N GLU A 418 -10.96 -23.97 15.52
CA GLU A 418 -10.76 -25.39 15.21
C GLU A 418 -10.10 -26.17 16.36
N LYS A 419 -9.29 -25.51 17.18
CA LYS A 419 -8.66 -26.07 18.39
C LYS A 419 -9.52 -25.88 19.66
N GLY A 420 -10.70 -25.25 19.55
CA GLY A 420 -11.59 -24.96 20.66
C GLY A 420 -11.05 -23.89 21.63
N ILE A 421 -10.23 -22.99 21.13
CA ILE A 421 -9.67 -21.84 21.87
C ILE A 421 -10.02 -20.54 21.15
N ASN A 422 -10.02 -19.41 21.88
CA ASN A 422 -10.36 -18.10 21.31
C ASN A 422 -9.08 -17.28 21.06
N VAL A 423 -9.26 -16.12 20.43
CA VAL A 423 -8.21 -15.11 20.25
C VAL A 423 -8.59 -13.85 21.04
N ASP A 424 -7.65 -13.31 21.80
CA ASP A 424 -7.82 -12.00 22.44
C ASP A 424 -7.84 -10.88 21.40
N MET A 425 -9.04 -10.61 20.90
CA MET A 425 -9.27 -9.59 19.87
C MET A 425 -9.16 -8.17 20.41
N GLU A 426 -9.36 -7.93 21.72
CA GLU A 426 -9.20 -6.61 22.33
C GLU A 426 -7.72 -6.25 22.42
N GLY A 427 -6.88 -7.18 22.89
CA GLY A 427 -5.43 -7.01 22.90
C GLY A 427 -4.86 -6.84 21.48
N PHE A 428 -5.34 -7.64 20.53
CA PHE A 428 -4.95 -7.46 19.12
C PHE A 428 -5.33 -6.09 18.56
N LYS A 429 -6.58 -5.63 18.78
CA LYS A 429 -7.05 -4.30 18.32
C LYS A 429 -6.25 -3.18 18.96
N THR A 430 -5.93 -3.27 20.23
CA THR A 430 -5.11 -2.29 20.95
C THR A 430 -3.73 -2.14 20.31
N ASN A 431 -3.04 -3.25 20.05
CA ASN A 431 -1.74 -3.25 19.37
C ASN A 431 -1.84 -2.70 17.92
N LEU A 432 -2.90 -3.08 17.21
CA LEU A 432 -3.17 -2.59 15.85
C LEU A 432 -3.48 -1.08 15.84
N GLU A 433 -4.23 -0.59 16.83
CA GLU A 433 -4.53 0.84 16.99
C GLU A 433 -3.29 1.64 17.38
N GLU A 434 -2.44 1.11 18.23
CA GLU A 434 -1.15 1.73 18.55
C GLU A 434 -0.26 1.84 17.31
N GLN A 435 -0.22 0.82 16.47
CA GLN A 435 0.49 0.85 15.19
C GLN A 435 -0.18 1.83 14.21
N LYS A 436 -1.51 1.78 14.08
CA LYS A 436 -2.29 2.71 13.25
C LYS A 436 -2.17 4.15 13.73
N ASN A 437 -2.18 4.38 15.04
CA ASN A 437 -2.04 5.73 15.61
C ASN A 437 -0.64 6.30 15.40
N ARG A 438 0.39 5.45 15.41
CA ARG A 438 1.72 5.85 14.92
C ARG A 438 1.70 6.26 13.44
N SER A 439 0.86 5.62 12.62
CA SER A 439 0.68 5.93 11.19
C SER A 439 -0.38 7.02 10.94
N ARG A 440 -1.52 7.04 11.67
CA ARG A 440 -2.64 8.00 11.52
C ARG A 440 -2.30 9.40 12.02
N LYS A 441 -1.48 9.54 13.06
CA LYS A 441 -0.97 10.88 13.46
C LYS A 441 -0.29 11.64 12.32
N ALA A 442 -0.07 10.97 11.20
CA ALA A 442 0.46 11.55 9.97
C ALA A 442 -0.60 12.00 8.93
N ALA A 443 -1.89 11.65 9.05
CA ALA A 443 -2.85 11.75 7.94
C ALA A 443 -4.19 12.47 8.26
N GLU A 444 -4.46 12.90 9.48
CA GLU A 444 -5.70 13.64 9.77
C GLU A 444 -5.63 15.07 9.22
N LYS A 445 -6.45 15.34 8.20
CA LYS A 445 -6.62 16.65 7.58
C LYS A 445 -8.11 17.01 7.64
N ALA A 446 -8.45 18.10 8.34
CA ALA A 446 -9.79 18.65 8.33
C ALA A 446 -9.80 19.89 7.42
N ASN A 447 -10.54 19.82 6.32
CA ASN A 447 -10.67 20.91 5.36
C ASN A 447 -11.86 21.80 5.75
N GLY A 448 -11.63 23.12 5.79
CA GLY A 448 -12.70 24.12 5.87
C GLY A 448 -13.37 24.33 4.50
N ASP A 449 -14.44 25.14 4.51
CA ASP A 449 -15.17 25.51 3.29
C ASP A 449 -14.40 26.59 2.50
N TRP A 450 -14.59 26.61 1.17
CA TRP A 450 -14.01 27.63 0.32
C TRP A 450 -14.69 28.99 0.50
N VAL A 451 -13.90 30.00 0.78
CA VAL A 451 -14.31 31.41 0.76
C VAL A 451 -13.97 31.99 -0.61
N VAL A 452 -14.97 32.39 -1.38
CA VAL A 452 -14.79 33.03 -2.70
C VAL A 452 -14.45 34.51 -2.52
N VAL A 453 -13.38 34.94 -3.15
CA VAL A 453 -12.91 36.33 -3.17
C VAL A 453 -13.28 36.98 -4.51
N ASN A 454 -12.92 36.31 -5.60
CA ASN A 454 -13.25 36.77 -6.96
C ASN A 454 -13.91 35.60 -7.72
N GLU A 455 -15.04 35.90 -8.37
CA GLU A 455 -15.72 34.92 -9.21
C GLU A 455 -14.96 34.76 -10.54
N SER A 456 -14.69 33.55 -10.95
CA SER A 456 -14.14 33.22 -12.26
C SER A 456 -14.69 31.91 -12.75
N GLU A 457 -15.20 31.88 -13.98
CA GLU A 457 -15.62 30.67 -14.66
C GLU A 457 -14.44 29.93 -15.34
N GLN A 458 -13.26 30.54 -15.39
CA GLN A 458 -12.08 29.98 -16.03
C GLN A 458 -11.20 29.26 -15.01
N PRO A 459 -10.62 28.12 -15.38
CA PRO A 459 -9.63 27.44 -14.54
C PRO A 459 -8.36 28.31 -14.41
N THR A 460 -7.58 28.06 -13.35
CA THR A 460 -6.27 28.72 -13.15
C THR A 460 -5.39 28.58 -14.38
N GLU A 461 -4.94 29.71 -14.96
CA GLU A 461 -3.98 29.73 -16.07
C GLU A 461 -2.57 29.44 -15.55
N PHE A 462 -1.96 28.35 -15.98
CA PHE A 462 -0.57 28.03 -15.65
C PHE A 462 0.41 28.61 -16.67
N VAL A 463 1.26 29.55 -16.26
CA VAL A 463 2.25 30.21 -17.12
C VAL A 463 3.69 29.80 -16.81
N GLY A 464 3.91 28.97 -15.81
CA GLY A 464 5.20 28.63 -15.23
C GLY A 464 6.14 27.79 -16.13
N TYR A 465 5.78 27.48 -17.37
CA TYR A 465 6.73 26.95 -18.36
C TYR A 465 7.65 28.04 -18.93
N THR A 466 7.17 29.29 -19.02
CA THR A 466 7.88 30.43 -19.61
C THR A 466 8.17 31.51 -18.58
N ASP A 467 7.24 31.76 -17.68
CA ASP A 467 7.28 32.86 -16.74
C ASP A 467 7.57 32.40 -15.32
N MET A 468 8.58 33.01 -14.69
CA MET A 468 8.95 32.71 -13.31
C MET A 468 8.23 33.63 -12.30
N SER A 469 7.50 34.62 -12.81
CA SER A 469 6.70 35.56 -12.04
C SER A 469 5.54 36.10 -12.89
N CYS A 470 4.37 36.31 -12.30
CA CYS A 470 3.25 36.95 -12.97
C CYS A 470 2.38 37.73 -11.97
N GLU A 471 1.55 38.65 -12.48
CA GLU A 471 0.48 39.24 -11.71
C GLU A 471 -0.68 38.26 -11.59
N SER A 472 -1.26 38.12 -10.40
CA SER A 472 -2.27 37.15 -10.05
C SER A 472 -3.28 37.69 -9.06
N HIS A 473 -4.52 37.20 -9.12
CA HIS A 473 -5.59 37.52 -8.17
C HIS A 473 -6.02 36.26 -7.44
N ILE A 474 -6.36 36.39 -6.17
CA ILE A 474 -6.92 35.28 -5.40
C ILE A 474 -8.38 35.08 -5.80
N LEU A 475 -8.71 33.88 -6.29
CA LEU A 475 -10.10 33.52 -6.60
C LEU A 475 -10.81 33.03 -5.35
N ARG A 476 -10.20 32.16 -4.59
CA ARG A 476 -10.76 31.58 -3.36
C ARG A 476 -9.67 31.09 -2.41
N PHE A 477 -10.02 30.95 -1.14
CA PHE A 477 -9.14 30.33 -0.14
C PHE A 477 -9.95 29.50 0.86
N ARG A 478 -9.27 28.59 1.56
CA ARG A 478 -9.85 27.88 2.71
C ARG A 478 -8.80 27.67 3.81
N GLU A 479 -9.29 27.51 5.04
CA GLU A 479 -8.50 27.11 6.19
C GLU A 479 -8.45 25.57 6.28
N VAL A 480 -7.28 25.03 6.58
CA VAL A 480 -7.08 23.59 6.73
C VAL A 480 -6.33 23.31 8.01
N VAL A 481 -6.88 22.42 8.83
CA VAL A 481 -6.23 21.96 10.06
C VAL A 481 -5.66 20.56 9.83
N ALA A 482 -4.33 20.46 9.83
CA ALA A 482 -3.63 19.18 9.69
C ALA A 482 -2.62 19.01 10.82
N LYS A 483 -2.64 17.87 11.51
CA LYS A 483 -1.71 17.55 12.62
C LYS A 483 -1.64 18.65 13.70
N LYS A 484 -2.78 19.25 14.05
CA LYS A 484 -2.89 20.39 14.99
C LYS A 484 -2.15 21.66 14.54
N LYS A 485 -1.82 21.79 13.27
CA LYS A 485 -1.32 23.02 12.66
C LYS A 485 -2.34 23.51 11.64
N THR A 486 -2.63 24.81 11.69
CA THR A 486 -3.46 25.48 10.69
C THR A 486 -2.58 25.97 9.56
N HIS A 487 -3.04 25.78 8.32
CA HIS A 487 -2.50 26.40 7.13
C HIS A 487 -3.65 26.82 6.23
N PHE A 488 -3.34 27.60 5.21
CA PHE A 488 -4.33 28.10 4.27
C PHE A 488 -4.02 27.57 2.87
N GLU A 489 -5.06 27.32 2.14
CA GLU A 489 -5.03 26.89 0.75
C GLU A 489 -5.64 28.00 -0.11
N ILE A 490 -4.89 28.48 -1.11
CA ILE A 490 -5.25 29.61 -1.97
C ILE A 490 -5.29 29.14 -3.42
N VAL A 491 -6.32 29.54 -4.17
CA VAL A 491 -6.44 29.35 -5.62
C VAL A 491 -6.32 30.68 -6.31
N LEU A 492 -5.47 30.75 -7.33
CA LEU A 492 -5.21 31.96 -8.13
C LEU A 492 -5.86 31.86 -9.51
N ASP A 493 -6.17 33.02 -10.15
CA ASP A 493 -6.60 33.08 -11.54
C ASP A 493 -5.49 32.71 -12.52
N LYS A 494 -4.25 33.12 -12.22
CA LYS A 494 -3.05 32.87 -13.01
C LYS A 494 -1.89 32.55 -12.10
N THR A 495 -1.04 31.59 -12.50
CA THR A 495 0.06 31.14 -11.63
C THR A 495 1.32 30.72 -12.39
N PRO A 496 2.52 31.11 -11.92
CA PRO A 496 3.78 30.54 -12.38
C PRO A 496 4.17 29.26 -11.62
N PHE A 497 3.45 28.90 -10.55
CA PHE A 497 3.75 27.77 -9.68
C PHE A 497 3.29 26.46 -10.30
N TYR A 498 4.21 25.54 -10.51
CA TYR A 498 3.90 24.16 -10.89
C TYR A 498 3.28 23.42 -9.71
N ALA A 499 2.12 22.83 -9.92
CA ALA A 499 1.47 22.00 -8.92
C ALA A 499 1.99 20.57 -8.98
N GLU A 500 2.20 19.93 -7.81
CA GLU A 500 2.66 18.56 -7.68
C GLU A 500 1.86 17.62 -8.59
N MET A 501 2.53 17.02 -9.56
CA MET A 501 1.94 16.11 -10.54
C MET A 501 3.03 15.25 -11.22
N GLY A 502 2.69 14.01 -11.64
CA GLY A 502 3.60 13.15 -12.41
C GLY A 502 4.88 12.76 -11.67
N GLY A 503 4.91 12.90 -10.32
CA GLY A 503 6.09 12.64 -9.50
C GLY A 503 7.02 13.85 -9.29
N GLU A 504 6.80 14.98 -9.98
CA GLU A 504 7.49 16.24 -9.71
C GLU A 504 6.80 16.97 -8.56
N VAL A 505 7.58 17.43 -7.56
CA VAL A 505 7.08 18.18 -6.40
C VAL A 505 6.63 19.58 -6.81
N GLY A 506 5.68 20.12 -6.07
CA GLY A 506 5.16 21.47 -6.28
C GLY A 506 6.20 22.56 -6.00
N ASP A 507 6.03 23.70 -6.64
CA ASP A 507 6.87 24.86 -6.42
C ASP A 507 6.63 25.56 -5.10
N THR A 508 7.64 26.27 -4.67
CA THR A 508 7.62 27.20 -3.54
C THR A 508 7.97 28.60 -4.04
N GLY A 509 7.64 29.62 -3.25
CA GLY A 509 7.95 31.00 -3.60
C GLY A 509 7.18 32.02 -2.77
N THR A 510 6.73 33.10 -3.37
CA THR A 510 6.05 34.20 -2.68
C THR A 510 4.90 34.77 -3.49
N LEU A 511 3.88 35.25 -2.78
CA LEU A 511 2.89 36.22 -3.27
C LEU A 511 3.18 37.57 -2.61
N THR A 512 3.45 38.59 -3.40
CA THR A 512 3.86 39.92 -2.93
C THR A 512 2.89 40.96 -3.43
N SER A 513 2.33 41.76 -2.51
CA SER A 513 1.60 42.98 -2.79
C SER A 513 2.42 44.22 -2.37
N GLU A 514 1.86 45.39 -2.49
CA GLU A 514 2.55 46.62 -2.05
C GLU A 514 2.92 46.64 -0.57
N ASN A 515 2.12 45.95 0.28
CA ASN A 515 2.22 46.06 1.73
C ASN A 515 2.69 44.76 2.42
N GLU A 516 2.68 43.62 1.73
CA GLU A 516 2.99 42.34 2.35
C GLU A 516 3.56 41.29 1.37
N THR A 517 4.26 40.33 1.93
CA THR A 517 4.78 39.17 1.20
C THR A 517 4.37 37.89 1.94
N ILE A 518 3.62 37.03 1.27
CA ILE A 518 3.16 35.73 1.75
C ILE A 518 4.03 34.64 1.14
N LYS A 519 4.53 33.72 1.97
CA LYS A 519 5.34 32.61 1.52
C LYS A 519 4.46 31.45 1.06
N ILE A 520 4.68 30.95 -0.15
CA ILE A 520 4.10 29.70 -0.66
C ILE A 520 5.03 28.56 -0.27
N LEU A 521 4.52 27.64 0.55
CA LEU A 521 5.27 26.50 1.09
C LEU A 521 5.29 25.30 0.16
N ASN A 522 4.22 25.12 -0.60
CA ASN A 522 4.06 24.07 -1.60
C ASN A 522 2.90 24.45 -2.53
N THR A 523 2.89 23.83 -3.70
CA THR A 523 1.78 23.94 -4.66
C THR A 523 1.33 22.53 -5.02
N VAL A 524 0.04 22.24 -4.80
CA VAL A 524 -0.53 20.91 -5.05
C VAL A 524 -1.70 21.00 -6.02
N LYS A 525 -2.03 19.88 -6.62
CA LYS A 525 -3.21 19.76 -7.48
C LYS A 525 -4.25 18.91 -6.75
N GLU A 526 -5.44 19.50 -6.55
CA GLU A 526 -6.62 18.78 -6.08
C GLU A 526 -7.62 18.75 -7.23
N ASN A 527 -7.78 17.57 -7.85
CA ASN A 527 -8.50 17.43 -9.11
C ASN A 527 -7.95 18.39 -10.17
N ASN A 528 -8.70 19.41 -10.57
CA ASN A 528 -8.26 20.42 -11.54
C ASN A 528 -7.89 21.78 -10.91
N LEU A 529 -7.96 21.89 -9.58
CA LEU A 529 -7.57 23.11 -8.86
C LEU A 529 -6.07 23.12 -8.58
N VAL A 530 -5.41 24.23 -8.88
CA VAL A 530 -4.03 24.52 -8.47
C VAL A 530 -4.09 25.23 -7.12
N ILE A 531 -3.62 24.56 -6.07
CA ILE A 531 -3.72 25.02 -4.68
C ILE A 531 -2.34 25.43 -4.16
N HIS A 532 -2.22 26.68 -3.73
CA HIS A 532 -1.02 27.24 -3.12
C HIS A 532 -1.16 27.18 -1.59
N ILE A 533 -0.25 26.46 -0.91
CA ILE A 533 -0.27 26.26 0.55
C ILE A 533 0.55 27.34 1.23
N THR A 534 -0.06 28.04 2.21
CA THR A 534 0.55 29.11 3.00
C THR A 534 0.31 28.94 4.49
N GLU A 535 1.16 29.52 5.34
CA GLU A 535 0.94 29.54 6.80
C GLU A 535 -0.03 30.65 7.23
N GLN A 536 -0.24 31.69 6.41
CA GLN A 536 -1.07 32.84 6.72
C GLN A 536 -1.78 33.35 5.47
N LEU A 537 -2.96 33.94 5.66
CA LEU A 537 -3.68 34.64 4.61
C LEU A 537 -3.18 36.06 4.48
N PRO A 538 -3.29 36.67 3.25
CA PRO A 538 -3.11 38.07 3.07
C PRO A 538 -4.11 38.89 3.91
N GLN A 539 -3.69 40.10 4.36
CA GLN A 539 -4.58 41.03 5.07
C GLN A 539 -5.71 41.54 4.15
N ASN A 540 -5.39 41.72 2.88
CA ASN A 540 -6.38 42.06 1.86
C ASN A 540 -6.27 41.08 0.67
N PRO A 541 -7.12 40.06 0.58
CA PRO A 541 -7.09 39.08 -0.49
C PRO A 541 -7.64 39.57 -1.84
N GLU A 542 -8.30 40.74 -1.87
CA GLU A 542 -8.94 41.30 -3.09
C GLU A 542 -7.94 42.01 -4.02
N VAL A 543 -6.74 42.31 -3.53
CA VAL A 543 -5.73 43.06 -4.33
C VAL A 543 -4.96 42.12 -5.26
N ALA A 544 -4.34 42.71 -6.30
CA ALA A 544 -3.40 41.99 -7.14
C ALA A 544 -2.10 41.66 -6.39
N PHE A 545 -1.56 40.48 -6.66
CA PHE A 545 -0.29 39.97 -6.12
C PHE A 545 0.68 39.68 -7.25
N THR A 546 1.96 39.96 -7.03
CA THR A 546 3.02 39.40 -7.85
C THR A 546 3.36 38.02 -7.30
N ALA A 547 3.01 36.97 -8.04
CA ALA A 547 3.32 35.59 -7.75
C ALA A 547 4.69 35.25 -8.32
N THR A 548 5.66 34.85 -7.48
CA THR A 548 7.06 34.59 -7.89
C THR A 548 7.55 33.30 -7.29
N ILE A 549 8.05 32.36 -8.13
CA ILE A 549 8.59 31.08 -7.70
C ILE A 549 10.03 31.19 -7.18
N ASP A 550 10.48 30.19 -6.39
CA ASP A 550 11.90 29.99 -6.09
C ASP A 550 12.61 29.43 -7.33
N VAL A 551 13.22 30.32 -8.11
CA VAL A 551 13.86 30.01 -9.39
C VAL A 551 15.00 29.00 -9.23
N LYS A 552 15.79 29.10 -8.13
CA LYS A 552 16.92 28.19 -7.90
C LYS A 552 16.44 26.78 -7.58
N ARG A 553 15.39 26.68 -6.77
CA ARG A 553 14.76 25.40 -6.46
C ARG A 553 14.13 24.76 -7.71
N ARG A 554 13.38 25.53 -8.51
CA ARG A 554 12.79 25.09 -9.78
C ARG A 554 13.87 24.58 -10.75
N GLN A 555 15.00 25.27 -10.85
CA GLN A 555 16.10 24.86 -11.74
C GLN A 555 16.65 23.49 -11.34
N ARG A 556 16.87 23.24 -10.04
CA ARG A 556 17.33 21.92 -9.56
C ARG A 556 16.31 20.82 -9.82
N ILE A 557 15.02 21.10 -9.59
CA ILE A 557 13.92 20.17 -9.91
C ILE A 557 13.90 19.86 -11.40
N ALA A 558 13.97 20.86 -12.26
CA ALA A 558 13.98 20.69 -13.73
C ALA A 558 15.19 19.87 -14.22
N ASN A 559 16.36 20.05 -13.61
CA ASN A 559 17.54 19.26 -13.88
C ASN A 559 17.34 17.79 -13.49
N ASN A 560 16.85 17.52 -12.30
CA ASN A 560 16.53 16.17 -11.82
C ASN A 560 15.45 15.52 -12.68
N HIS A 561 14.43 16.27 -13.11
CA HIS A 561 13.35 15.74 -13.95
C HIS A 561 13.88 15.39 -15.35
N SER A 562 14.66 16.25 -15.95
CA SER A 562 15.28 15.98 -17.24
C SER A 562 16.25 14.79 -17.17
N ALA A 563 17.04 14.68 -16.08
CA ALA A 563 17.89 13.52 -15.83
C ALA A 563 17.08 12.22 -15.68
N THR A 564 15.84 12.29 -15.14
CA THR A 564 14.94 11.12 -15.05
C THR A 564 14.60 10.60 -16.43
N HIS A 565 14.26 11.44 -17.40
CA HIS A 565 13.99 11.06 -18.79
C HIS A 565 15.22 10.41 -19.44
N LEU A 566 16.40 11.06 -19.30
CA LEU A 566 17.63 10.50 -19.84
C LEU A 566 17.98 9.14 -19.22
N MET A 567 17.77 8.99 -17.91
CA MET A 567 18.01 7.74 -17.21
C MET A 567 17.01 6.65 -17.62
N HIS A 568 15.73 6.98 -17.79
CA HIS A 568 14.71 6.04 -18.25
C HIS A 568 15.08 5.45 -19.61
N ALA A 569 15.48 6.30 -20.55
CA ALA A 569 15.94 5.86 -21.86
C ALA A 569 17.20 4.99 -21.76
N ALA A 570 18.18 5.36 -20.90
CA ALA A 570 19.39 4.55 -20.67
C ALA A 570 19.06 3.19 -20.04
N LEU A 571 18.16 3.13 -19.09
CA LEU A 571 17.71 1.88 -18.48
C LEU A 571 17.06 0.94 -19.51
N ARG A 572 16.20 1.48 -20.38
CA ARG A 572 15.60 0.70 -21.48
C ARG A 572 16.66 0.19 -22.46
N GLN A 573 17.69 0.95 -22.73
CA GLN A 573 18.79 0.55 -23.60
C GLN A 573 19.65 -0.54 -22.97
N VAL A 574 19.94 -0.47 -21.65
CA VAL A 574 20.85 -1.39 -20.94
C VAL A 574 20.15 -2.67 -20.51
N LEU A 575 18.93 -2.54 -19.98
CA LEU A 575 18.19 -3.65 -19.36
C LEU A 575 17.12 -4.25 -20.29
N GLY A 576 16.66 -3.50 -21.30
CA GLY A 576 15.64 -3.93 -22.26
C GLY A 576 14.35 -3.10 -22.20
N THR A 577 13.52 -3.28 -23.23
CA THR A 577 12.29 -2.49 -23.47
C THR A 577 11.18 -2.76 -22.43
N HIS A 578 11.29 -3.82 -21.62
CA HIS A 578 10.37 -4.11 -20.52
C HIS A 578 10.49 -3.14 -19.36
N VAL A 579 11.52 -2.29 -19.34
CA VAL A 579 11.65 -1.22 -18.33
C VAL A 579 10.59 -0.16 -18.57
N GLU A 580 9.66 -0.05 -17.63
CA GLU A 580 8.60 0.96 -17.60
C GLU A 580 8.58 1.65 -16.24
N GLN A 581 8.26 2.93 -16.22
CA GLN A 581 8.08 3.68 -14.97
C GLN A 581 6.88 3.13 -14.19
N LYS A 582 7.08 2.81 -12.91
CA LYS A 582 6.03 2.40 -11.98
C LYS A 582 5.81 3.41 -10.86
N GLY A 583 6.71 4.35 -10.71
CA GLY A 583 6.62 5.49 -9.81
C GLY A 583 7.80 6.44 -10.02
N SER A 584 7.60 7.70 -9.69
CA SER A 584 8.63 8.73 -9.73
C SER A 584 8.45 9.69 -8.57
N LEU A 585 9.55 10.25 -8.10
CA LEU A 585 9.58 11.42 -7.23
C LEU A 585 10.79 12.26 -7.63
N VAL A 586 10.53 13.49 -7.97
CA VAL A 586 11.57 14.44 -8.38
C VAL A 586 11.46 15.70 -7.52
N ASP A 587 12.48 15.94 -6.70
CA ASP A 587 12.62 17.12 -5.86
C ASP A 587 13.93 17.88 -6.16
N ASP A 588 14.22 18.92 -5.41
CA ASP A 588 15.42 19.74 -5.59
C ASP A 588 16.72 19.10 -5.07
N GLN A 589 16.63 17.97 -4.36
CA GLN A 589 17.77 17.25 -3.80
C GLN A 589 18.14 16.03 -4.64
N ARG A 590 17.12 15.29 -5.11
CA ARG A 590 17.30 14.00 -5.80
C ARG A 590 16.12 13.68 -6.72
N LEU A 591 16.35 12.68 -7.53
CA LEU A 591 15.30 11.96 -8.24
C LEU A 591 15.20 10.52 -7.71
N ARG A 592 13.97 9.99 -7.68
CA ARG A 592 13.68 8.60 -7.38
C ARG A 592 12.85 8.03 -8.51
N PHE A 593 13.27 6.89 -9.02
CA PHE A 593 12.61 6.24 -10.14
C PHE A 593 12.35 4.77 -9.83
N ASP A 594 11.09 4.38 -9.81
CA ASP A 594 10.64 3.02 -9.61
C ASP A 594 10.26 2.42 -10.97
N PHE A 595 10.84 1.28 -11.31
CA PHE A 595 10.69 0.69 -12.64
C PHE A 595 10.56 -0.83 -12.61
N SER A 596 9.93 -1.39 -13.65
CA SER A 596 9.80 -2.84 -13.82
C SER A 596 11.14 -3.47 -14.21
N HIS A 597 11.68 -4.31 -13.32
CA HIS A 597 12.84 -5.15 -13.60
C HIS A 597 12.94 -6.29 -12.56
N PHE A 598 13.30 -7.49 -12.99
CA PHE A 598 13.17 -8.71 -12.21
C PHE A 598 14.42 -9.09 -11.42
N ALA A 599 15.59 -8.56 -11.80
CA ALA A 599 16.87 -8.85 -11.19
C ALA A 599 17.45 -7.62 -10.48
N LYS A 600 18.38 -7.85 -9.54
CA LYS A 600 19.23 -6.79 -9.03
C LYS A 600 20.17 -6.32 -10.13
N MET A 601 20.28 -5.00 -10.32
CA MET A 601 21.25 -4.45 -11.27
C MET A 601 22.69 -4.74 -10.81
N THR A 602 23.51 -5.15 -11.77
CA THR A 602 24.93 -5.31 -11.52
C THR A 602 25.64 -3.96 -11.43
N PRO A 603 26.80 -3.87 -10.75
CA PRO A 603 27.61 -2.65 -10.75
C PRO A 603 28.02 -2.19 -12.16
N GLU A 604 28.17 -3.12 -13.10
CA GLU A 604 28.49 -2.87 -14.51
C GLU A 604 27.32 -2.19 -15.22
N GLU A 605 26.10 -2.68 -15.05
CA GLU A 605 24.88 -2.09 -15.63
C GLU A 605 24.64 -0.68 -15.07
N ILE A 606 24.81 -0.48 -13.76
CA ILE A 606 24.72 0.84 -13.12
C ILE A 606 25.73 1.81 -13.75
N ARG A 607 26.98 1.40 -13.86
CA ARG A 607 28.03 2.23 -14.50
C ARG A 607 27.73 2.53 -15.96
N GLN A 608 27.15 1.59 -16.70
CA GLN A 608 26.78 1.78 -18.08
C GLN A 608 25.64 2.80 -18.23
N VAL A 609 24.61 2.72 -17.39
CA VAL A 609 23.53 3.72 -17.34
C VAL A 609 24.08 5.10 -17.04
N GLU A 610 24.91 5.25 -15.98
CA GLU A 610 25.57 6.52 -15.64
C GLU A 610 26.39 7.07 -16.79
N LYS A 611 27.15 6.22 -17.48
CA LYS A 611 27.97 6.61 -18.60
C LYS A 611 27.16 7.18 -19.76
N ILE A 612 26.03 6.52 -20.11
CA ILE A 612 25.13 6.95 -21.18
C ILE A 612 24.50 8.30 -20.80
N VAL A 613 23.90 8.41 -19.60
CA VAL A 613 23.26 9.65 -19.15
C VAL A 613 24.26 10.81 -19.14
N ASN A 614 25.45 10.63 -18.54
CA ASN A 614 26.48 11.67 -18.52
C ASN A 614 27.03 11.99 -19.91
N GLN A 615 27.02 11.07 -20.87
CA GLN A 615 27.34 11.36 -22.26
C GLN A 615 26.27 12.29 -22.86
N LYS A 616 24.98 11.99 -22.70
CA LYS A 616 23.88 12.83 -23.18
C LYS A 616 23.86 14.23 -22.54
N ILE A 617 24.28 14.33 -21.29
CA ILE A 617 24.49 15.63 -20.61
C ILE A 617 25.60 16.44 -21.31
N ARG A 618 26.75 15.81 -21.58
CA ARG A 618 27.91 16.48 -22.27
C ARG A 618 27.61 16.86 -23.72
N GLU A 619 26.71 16.15 -24.40
CA GLU A 619 26.25 16.48 -25.75
C GLU A 619 25.44 17.80 -25.77
N ASN A 620 25.03 18.30 -24.62
CA ASN A 620 24.28 19.57 -24.44
C ASN A 620 23.09 19.71 -25.40
N ILE A 621 22.27 18.67 -25.45
CA ILE A 621 21.12 18.55 -26.35
C ILE A 621 20.02 19.55 -25.95
N PRO A 622 19.51 20.40 -26.85
CA PRO A 622 18.43 21.32 -26.55
C PRO A 622 17.12 20.54 -26.30
N ASN A 623 16.32 21.05 -25.36
CA ASN A 623 14.96 20.56 -25.15
C ASN A 623 14.02 21.08 -26.22
N VAL A 624 13.40 20.20 -26.98
CA VAL A 624 12.33 20.53 -27.93
C VAL A 624 10.99 20.05 -27.33
N THR A 625 10.08 21.00 -27.12
CA THR A 625 8.77 20.69 -26.53
C THR A 625 7.67 20.99 -27.51
N TYR A 626 6.83 19.96 -27.77
CA TYR A 626 5.60 20.12 -28.54
C TYR A 626 4.44 20.26 -27.56
N VAL A 627 3.60 21.30 -27.74
CA VAL A 627 2.49 21.60 -26.85
C VAL A 627 1.17 21.41 -27.59
N GLU A 628 0.16 20.88 -26.88
CA GLU A 628 -1.20 20.71 -27.41
C GLU A 628 -1.33 19.89 -28.70
N ILE A 629 -0.47 18.90 -28.91
CA ILE A 629 -0.62 18.01 -30.06
C ILE A 629 -1.62 16.88 -29.75
N PRO A 630 -2.36 16.37 -30.75
CA PRO A 630 -3.24 15.22 -30.54
C PRO A 630 -2.48 14.00 -30.05
N ILE A 631 -3.07 13.26 -29.09
CA ILE A 631 -2.40 12.09 -28.49
C ILE A 631 -2.01 11.02 -29.51
N GLU A 632 -2.81 10.84 -30.55
CA GLU A 632 -2.53 9.88 -31.63
C GLU A 632 -1.33 10.31 -32.48
N GLU A 633 -1.16 11.61 -32.69
CA GLU A 633 0.01 12.16 -33.38
C GLU A 633 1.27 11.96 -32.53
N ALA A 634 1.18 12.22 -31.22
CA ALA A 634 2.28 11.97 -30.29
C ALA A 634 2.72 10.50 -30.26
N LYS A 635 1.77 9.57 -30.25
CA LYS A 635 2.05 8.14 -30.38
C LYS A 635 2.69 7.77 -31.71
N ALA A 636 2.19 8.34 -32.81
CA ALA A 636 2.76 8.14 -34.14
C ALA A 636 4.20 8.67 -34.28
N MET A 637 4.56 9.71 -33.52
CA MET A 637 5.94 10.21 -33.41
C MET A 637 6.85 9.24 -32.62
N GLY A 638 6.30 8.24 -31.93
CA GLY A 638 7.05 7.30 -31.08
C GLY A 638 7.23 7.78 -29.62
N ALA A 639 6.46 8.78 -29.18
CA ALA A 639 6.54 9.27 -27.81
C ALA A 639 6.14 8.21 -26.79
N THR A 640 6.97 8.00 -25.77
CA THR A 640 6.68 7.08 -24.67
C THR A 640 5.62 7.69 -23.75
N ALA A 641 4.51 6.99 -23.57
CA ALA A 641 3.47 7.33 -22.60
C ALA A 641 3.72 6.64 -21.26
N LEU A 642 3.54 7.36 -20.14
CA LEU A 642 3.64 6.76 -18.82
C LEU A 642 2.46 5.84 -18.56
N PHE A 643 2.74 4.69 -17.99
CA PHE A 643 1.74 3.70 -17.66
C PHE A 643 0.79 4.19 -16.55
N GLY A 644 -0.52 4.00 -16.76
CA GLY A 644 -1.57 4.31 -15.77
C GLY A 644 -1.91 5.79 -15.64
N GLU A 645 -1.44 6.67 -16.55
CA GLU A 645 -1.89 8.06 -16.61
C GLU A 645 -2.96 8.26 -17.69
N LYS A 646 -4.01 9.00 -17.34
CA LYS A 646 -5.00 9.48 -18.32
C LYS A 646 -4.48 10.75 -18.97
N TYR A 647 -4.20 10.67 -20.24
CA TYR A 647 -3.90 11.83 -21.05
C TYR A 647 -5.18 12.39 -21.67
N GLY A 648 -5.29 13.71 -21.75
CA GLY A 648 -6.36 14.36 -22.49
C GLY A 648 -6.21 14.13 -24.01
N ASP A 649 -7.16 14.66 -24.79
CA ASP A 649 -7.12 14.59 -26.26
C ASP A 649 -5.87 15.25 -26.84
N LYS A 650 -5.33 16.24 -26.13
CA LYS A 650 -4.10 16.96 -26.45
C LYS A 650 -3.06 16.76 -25.37
N VAL A 651 -1.81 16.58 -25.76
CA VAL A 651 -0.70 16.26 -24.86
C VAL A 651 0.52 17.15 -25.13
N ARG A 652 1.41 17.20 -24.14
CA ARG A 652 2.72 17.84 -24.24
C ARG A 652 3.79 16.75 -24.37
N VAL A 653 4.67 16.88 -25.39
CA VAL A 653 5.76 15.95 -25.65
C VAL A 653 7.09 16.67 -25.43
N VAL A 654 7.95 16.10 -24.60
CA VAL A 654 9.30 16.57 -24.31
C VAL A 654 10.30 15.70 -25.02
N VAL A 655 11.17 16.31 -25.82
CA VAL A 655 12.16 15.63 -26.66
C VAL A 655 13.55 16.20 -26.38
N PHE A 656 14.47 15.38 -25.91
CA PHE A 656 15.90 15.70 -25.84
C PHE A 656 16.65 15.13 -27.04
N ASP A 657 16.19 14.01 -27.59
CA ASP A 657 16.75 13.40 -28.79
C ASP A 657 15.67 12.45 -29.35
N LYS A 658 15.30 12.59 -30.63
CA LYS A 658 14.23 11.80 -31.25
C LYS A 658 14.49 10.29 -31.24
N ASP A 659 15.75 9.89 -31.28
CA ASP A 659 16.14 8.49 -31.29
C ASP A 659 16.51 7.97 -29.88
N TYR A 660 16.45 8.83 -28.84
CA TYR A 660 16.85 8.45 -27.49
C TYR A 660 15.78 8.71 -26.44
N SER A 661 15.30 9.96 -26.29
CA SER A 661 14.34 10.33 -25.24
C SER A 661 13.25 11.25 -25.78
N MET A 662 12.05 10.69 -25.91
CA MET A 662 10.83 11.37 -26.32
C MET A 662 9.67 10.85 -25.45
N GLU A 663 9.13 11.70 -24.59
CA GLU A 663 8.14 11.29 -23.58
C GLU A 663 6.95 12.26 -23.49
N LEU A 664 5.75 11.71 -23.20
CA LEU A 664 4.60 12.51 -22.81
C LEU A 664 4.84 13.01 -21.39
N CYS A 665 5.03 14.31 -21.20
CA CYS A 665 5.34 14.87 -19.90
C CYS A 665 4.82 16.29 -19.71
N GLY A 666 4.08 16.49 -18.60
CA GLY A 666 3.60 17.80 -18.15
C GLY A 666 4.57 18.53 -17.21
N GLY A 667 5.69 17.95 -16.83
CA GLY A 667 6.62 18.52 -15.86
C GLY A 667 7.53 19.63 -16.40
N CYS A 668 8.30 20.22 -15.49
CA CYS A 668 9.26 21.28 -15.82
C CYS A 668 10.61 20.68 -16.17
N HIS A 669 11.18 21.13 -17.28
CA HIS A 669 12.43 20.61 -17.80
C HIS A 669 13.45 21.71 -18.05
N THR A 670 14.74 21.35 -17.98
CA THR A 670 15.83 22.23 -18.35
C THR A 670 15.81 22.55 -19.86
N SER A 671 16.35 23.69 -20.25
CA SER A 671 16.40 24.13 -21.66
C SER A 671 17.38 23.30 -22.50
N ALA A 672 18.40 22.71 -21.90
CA ALA A 672 19.34 21.82 -22.56
C ALA A 672 19.95 20.85 -21.54
N THR A 673 20.36 19.64 -22.00
CA THR A 673 20.89 18.61 -21.11
C THR A 673 22.17 19.02 -20.38
N GLY A 674 22.97 19.92 -20.94
CA GLY A 674 24.19 20.43 -20.29
C GLY A 674 23.96 21.15 -18.97
N ASN A 675 22.79 21.77 -18.79
CA ASN A 675 22.41 22.42 -17.53
C ASN A 675 22.25 21.46 -16.33
N ILE A 676 22.09 20.16 -16.59
CA ILE A 676 22.01 19.13 -15.56
C ILE A 676 23.34 19.01 -14.79
N GLY A 677 24.47 19.31 -15.44
CA GLY A 677 25.80 19.16 -14.87
C GLY A 677 26.29 17.71 -14.89
N MET A 678 26.36 17.08 -13.74
CA MET A 678 26.75 15.67 -13.61
C MET A 678 25.59 14.87 -13.02
N PHE A 679 25.46 13.58 -13.43
CA PHE A 679 24.49 12.63 -12.93
C PHE A 679 25.18 11.48 -12.19
N LYS A 680 24.65 11.08 -11.04
CA LYS A 680 25.14 9.97 -10.24
C LYS A 680 24.01 9.16 -9.61
N ILE A 681 24.02 7.84 -9.78
CA ILE A 681 23.15 6.90 -9.05
C ILE A 681 23.75 6.68 -7.66
N VAL A 682 22.97 6.93 -6.59
CA VAL A 682 23.42 6.77 -5.20
C VAL A 682 22.89 5.49 -4.57
N SER A 683 21.73 4.99 -5.02
CA SER A 683 21.19 3.73 -4.52
C SER A 683 20.39 2.97 -5.60
N GLU A 684 20.39 1.65 -5.50
CA GLU A 684 19.57 0.74 -6.29
C GLU A 684 19.08 -0.40 -5.41
N GLY A 685 17.77 -0.70 -5.42
CA GLY A 685 17.20 -1.75 -4.58
C GLY A 685 15.81 -2.21 -5.01
N ALA A 686 15.36 -3.36 -4.48
CA ALA A 686 14.01 -3.84 -4.68
C ALA A 686 13.05 -3.12 -3.71
N ILE A 687 11.85 -2.76 -4.19
CA ILE A 687 10.78 -2.21 -3.34
C ILE A 687 9.53 -3.09 -3.34
N ALA A 688 9.31 -3.82 -4.41
CA ALA A 688 8.24 -4.81 -4.56
C ALA A 688 8.70 -5.91 -5.51
N ALA A 689 7.90 -6.94 -5.64
CA ALA A 689 8.15 -8.01 -6.58
C ALA A 689 8.20 -7.47 -8.03
N GLY A 690 9.30 -7.72 -8.72
CA GLY A 690 9.53 -7.24 -10.09
C GLY A 690 9.69 -5.73 -10.24
N ILE A 691 9.86 -4.97 -9.15
CA ILE A 691 10.03 -3.53 -9.18
C ILE A 691 11.30 -3.12 -8.44
N ARG A 692 12.11 -2.38 -9.15
CA ARG A 692 13.38 -1.83 -8.66
C ARG A 692 13.24 -0.33 -8.46
N ARG A 693 13.98 0.21 -7.53
CA ARG A 693 14.09 1.65 -7.26
C ARG A 693 15.52 2.11 -7.48
N ILE A 694 15.68 3.18 -8.22
CA ILE A 694 16.89 3.95 -8.30
C ILE A 694 16.68 5.30 -7.63
N GLU A 695 17.65 5.73 -6.81
CA GLU A 695 17.78 7.11 -6.39
C GLU A 695 19.06 7.69 -7.01
N ALA A 696 18.94 8.87 -7.58
CA ALA A 696 20.06 9.54 -8.22
C ALA A 696 20.03 11.04 -7.94
N ILE A 697 21.17 11.69 -8.13
CA ILE A 697 21.42 13.11 -7.88
C ILE A 697 22.07 13.78 -9.08
N THR A 698 21.92 15.10 -9.21
CA THR A 698 22.50 15.89 -10.32
C THR A 698 23.22 17.14 -9.83
N GLY A 699 24.08 17.70 -10.67
CA GLY A 699 24.71 19.02 -10.46
C GLY A 699 25.41 19.17 -9.11
N GLU A 700 25.08 20.23 -8.38
CA GLU A 700 25.68 20.56 -7.07
C GLU A 700 25.58 19.41 -6.06
N ALA A 701 24.50 18.62 -6.07
CA ALA A 701 24.36 17.49 -5.15
C ALA A 701 25.38 16.38 -5.47
N VAL A 702 25.81 16.22 -6.73
CA VAL A 702 26.91 15.30 -7.10
C VAL A 702 28.24 15.82 -6.63
N GLU A 703 28.49 17.12 -6.76
CA GLU A 703 29.75 17.74 -6.29
C GLU A 703 29.88 17.55 -4.78
N GLN A 704 28.86 17.88 -4.02
CA GLN A 704 28.83 17.67 -2.57
C GLN A 704 29.05 16.19 -2.19
N TYR A 705 28.37 15.27 -2.87
CA TYR A 705 28.53 13.83 -2.65
C TYR A 705 29.96 13.36 -2.91
N LEU A 706 30.60 13.86 -3.98
CA LEU A 706 32.01 13.53 -4.30
C LEU A 706 32.95 14.07 -3.25
N ASP A 707 32.77 15.31 -2.81
CA ASP A 707 33.61 15.94 -1.76
C ASP A 707 33.52 15.12 -0.45
N GLU A 708 32.30 14.72 -0.03
CA GLU A 708 32.11 13.87 1.15
C GLU A 708 32.82 12.51 1.01
N GLN A 709 32.79 11.88 -0.17
CA GLN A 709 33.51 10.63 -0.43
C GLN A 709 35.02 10.81 -0.42
N LEU A 710 35.51 11.89 -1.00
CA LEU A 710 36.95 12.21 -1.01
C LEU A 710 37.49 12.52 0.38
N ASP A 711 36.72 13.26 1.18
CA ASP A 711 37.05 13.54 2.59
C ASP A 711 37.07 12.25 3.43
N LEU A 712 36.09 11.34 3.22
CA LEU A 712 36.09 10.03 3.87
C LEU A 712 37.33 9.21 3.51
N ILE A 713 37.71 9.18 2.23
CA ILE A 713 38.91 8.50 1.75
C ILE A 713 40.14 9.16 2.36
N GLY A 714 40.21 10.49 2.45
CA GLY A 714 41.27 11.24 3.11
C GLY A 714 41.47 10.82 4.57
N ARG A 715 40.38 10.81 5.34
CA ARG A 715 40.37 10.37 6.74
C ARG A 715 40.81 8.91 6.90
N LEU A 716 40.36 8.01 6.01
CA LEU A 716 40.78 6.61 6.02
C LEU A 716 42.29 6.48 5.78
N ARG A 717 42.88 7.26 4.83
CA ARG A 717 44.33 7.29 4.57
C ARG A 717 45.12 7.72 5.82
N GLU A 718 44.62 8.73 6.53
CA GLU A 718 45.24 9.20 7.78
C GLU A 718 45.18 8.11 8.84
N CYS A 719 44.05 7.43 9.00
CA CYS A 719 43.89 6.35 9.99
C CYS A 719 44.84 5.18 9.73
N VAL A 720 44.94 4.71 8.49
CA VAL A 720 45.76 3.54 8.15
C VAL A 720 47.21 3.90 7.84
N LYS A 721 47.52 5.20 7.74
CA LYS A 721 48.88 5.75 7.42
C LYS A 721 49.51 5.11 6.18
N SER A 722 48.73 4.87 5.15
CA SER A 722 49.15 4.21 3.91
C SER A 722 48.50 4.86 2.70
N PRO A 723 49.22 5.04 1.59
CA PRO A 723 48.61 5.47 0.33
C PRO A 723 47.66 4.43 -0.29
N ASP A 724 47.90 3.15 0.00
CA ASP A 724 47.04 2.04 -0.40
C ASP A 724 46.21 1.56 0.79
N ILE A 725 45.01 2.13 0.90
CA ILE A 725 44.07 1.85 2.01
C ILE A 725 43.65 0.37 2.02
N VAL A 726 43.36 -0.20 0.84
CA VAL A 726 42.87 -1.57 0.72
C VAL A 726 43.91 -2.56 1.22
N LYS A 727 45.13 -2.41 0.77
CA LYS A 727 46.24 -3.26 1.20
C LYS A 727 46.56 -3.11 2.69
N ALA A 728 46.46 -1.89 3.22
CA ALA A 728 46.66 -1.65 4.64
C ALA A 728 45.56 -2.32 5.51
N VAL A 729 44.31 -2.22 5.12
CA VAL A 729 43.16 -2.86 5.84
C VAL A 729 43.28 -4.39 5.78
N ILE A 730 43.65 -4.97 4.64
CA ILE A 730 43.91 -6.41 4.51
C ILE A 730 45.02 -6.82 5.48
N SER A 731 46.15 -6.10 5.45
CA SER A 731 47.29 -6.39 6.36
C SER A 731 46.90 -6.28 7.84
N LEU A 732 46.10 -5.28 8.22
CA LEU A 732 45.59 -5.14 9.61
C LEU A 732 44.70 -6.30 10.01
N ASN A 733 43.83 -6.78 9.14
CA ASN A 733 42.96 -7.93 9.38
C ASN A 733 43.81 -9.23 9.55
N ASP A 734 44.82 -9.42 8.70
CA ASP A 734 45.73 -10.56 8.79
C ASP A 734 46.54 -10.53 10.09
N GLN A 735 47.11 -9.38 10.43
CA GLN A 735 47.83 -9.18 11.71
C GLN A 735 46.91 -9.44 12.92
N ASN A 736 45.68 -8.95 12.89
CA ASN A 736 44.70 -9.19 13.96
C ASN A 736 44.36 -10.68 14.10
N SER A 737 44.24 -11.38 12.98
CA SER A 737 44.03 -12.83 13.00
C SER A 737 45.20 -13.60 13.60
N VAL A 738 46.47 -13.20 13.25
CA VAL A 738 47.68 -13.78 13.82
C VAL A 738 47.76 -13.51 15.31
N LEU A 739 47.60 -12.26 15.71
CA LEU A 739 47.61 -11.87 17.11
C LEU A 739 46.54 -12.60 17.97
N LYS A 740 45.34 -12.80 17.42
CA LYS A 740 44.30 -13.59 18.11
C LYS A 740 44.76 -15.04 18.37
N LYS A 741 45.36 -15.68 17.36
CA LYS A 741 45.89 -17.04 17.51
C LYS A 741 47.01 -17.10 18.54
N GLU A 742 47.93 -16.11 18.52
CA GLU A 742 49.02 -16.03 19.47
C GLU A 742 48.54 -15.81 20.90
N VAL A 743 47.54 -14.93 21.11
CA VAL A 743 46.90 -14.73 22.42
C VAL A 743 46.21 -16.02 22.91
N GLU A 744 45.51 -16.74 22.01
CA GLU A 744 44.90 -18.05 22.32
C GLU A 744 45.99 -19.07 22.75
N HIS A 745 47.10 -19.15 22.00
CA HIS A 745 48.20 -20.03 22.32
C HIS A 745 48.84 -19.69 23.72
N LEU A 746 49.17 -18.41 23.95
CA LEU A 746 49.70 -17.96 25.21
C LEU A 746 48.74 -18.22 26.38
N MET A 747 47.42 -18.05 26.14
CA MET A 747 46.39 -18.39 27.15
C MET A 747 46.35 -19.90 27.44
N GLN A 748 46.53 -20.76 26.45
CA GLN A 748 46.64 -22.21 26.63
C GLN A 748 47.89 -22.60 27.41
N GLU A 749 49.07 -22.07 27.04
CA GLU A 749 50.30 -22.31 27.76
C GLU A 749 50.20 -21.88 29.22
N LYS A 750 49.64 -20.68 29.50
CA LYS A 750 49.40 -20.20 30.84
C LYS A 750 48.43 -21.08 31.61
N ALA A 751 47.36 -21.58 30.97
CA ALA A 751 46.41 -22.50 31.59
C ALA A 751 47.07 -23.86 31.88
N GLN A 752 47.91 -24.35 30.99
CA GLN A 752 48.69 -25.60 31.18
C GLN A 752 49.63 -25.47 32.39
N ALA A 753 50.49 -24.46 32.44
CA ALA A 753 51.42 -24.21 33.55
C ALA A 753 50.67 -24.03 34.91
N MET A 754 49.48 -23.42 34.84
CA MET A 754 48.65 -23.26 36.03
C MET A 754 48.02 -24.61 36.47
N ALA A 755 47.57 -25.43 35.52
CA ALA A 755 47.06 -26.76 35.80
C ALA A 755 48.15 -27.67 36.41
N GLU A 756 49.37 -27.64 35.90
CA GLU A 756 50.53 -28.39 36.42
C GLU A 756 50.82 -28.00 37.88
N ARG A 757 50.90 -26.70 38.17
CA ARG A 757 51.13 -26.16 39.52
C ARG A 757 49.99 -26.54 40.51
N LEU A 758 48.76 -26.56 40.03
CA LEU A 758 47.58 -26.94 40.84
C LEU A 758 47.58 -28.44 41.12
N HIS A 759 48.01 -29.25 40.17
CA HIS A 759 48.11 -30.72 40.28
C HIS A 759 49.10 -31.12 41.32
N GLU A 760 50.27 -30.44 41.41
CA GLU A 760 51.33 -30.67 42.47
C GLU A 760 50.84 -30.37 43.88
N LYS A 761 49.84 -29.42 44.01
CA LYS A 761 49.27 -29.02 45.29
C LYS A 761 48.03 -29.83 45.71
N ALA A 762 47.63 -30.78 44.87
CA ALA A 762 46.42 -31.55 45.13
C ALA A 762 46.52 -32.35 46.43
N LEU A 763 45.46 -32.35 47.22
CA LEU A 763 45.31 -33.10 48.45
C LEU A 763 44.58 -34.43 48.17
N GLU A 764 44.92 -35.49 48.86
CA GLU A 764 44.16 -36.72 48.79
C GLU A 764 42.82 -36.59 49.52
N HIS A 765 41.73 -37.07 48.87
CA HIS A 765 40.38 -37.11 49.41
C HIS A 765 39.65 -38.34 48.92
N GLU A 766 39.37 -39.30 49.79
CA GLU A 766 38.66 -40.53 49.44
C GLU A 766 39.19 -41.28 48.20
N GLY A 767 40.52 -41.28 47.97
CA GLY A 767 41.13 -41.89 46.79
C GLY A 767 41.20 -41.05 45.52
N TYR A 768 40.74 -39.78 45.63
CA TYR A 768 40.79 -38.81 44.55
C TYR A 768 41.68 -37.62 44.91
N LYS A 769 42.18 -36.90 43.92
CA LYS A 769 42.95 -35.66 44.12
C LYS A 769 42.02 -34.49 44.20
N LEU A 770 41.95 -33.79 45.33
CA LEU A 770 41.16 -32.58 45.53
C LEU A 770 42.00 -31.30 45.39
N ILE A 771 41.57 -30.42 44.51
CA ILE A 771 42.13 -29.08 44.34
C ILE A 771 41.08 -28.04 44.68
N MET A 772 41.42 -27.13 45.56
CA MET A 772 40.56 -25.98 45.88
C MET A 772 41.41 -24.72 45.97
N GLU A 773 41.24 -23.85 44.95
CA GLU A 773 42.10 -22.65 44.80
C GLU A 773 41.33 -21.47 44.19
N THR A 774 41.72 -20.26 44.53
CA THR A 774 41.24 -19.03 43.91
C THR A 774 42.32 -18.48 42.99
N LEU A 775 41.98 -18.25 41.71
CA LEU A 775 42.87 -17.85 40.66
C LEU A 775 42.53 -16.45 40.15
N SER A 776 43.48 -15.76 39.54
CA SER A 776 43.24 -14.47 38.86
C SER A 776 43.12 -14.69 37.34
N CYS A 777 41.98 -15.19 36.92
CA CYS A 777 41.72 -15.51 35.48
C CYS A 777 40.20 -15.49 35.17
N SER A 778 39.82 -15.40 33.91
CA SER A 778 38.40 -15.39 33.54
C SER A 778 37.69 -16.74 33.77
N GLY A 779 36.36 -16.74 33.77
CA GLY A 779 35.56 -17.95 33.87
C GLY A 779 35.87 -18.99 32.79
N ASP A 780 36.12 -18.56 31.53
CA ASP A 780 36.52 -19.42 30.42
C ASP A 780 37.93 -20.02 30.69
N GLN A 781 38.85 -19.25 31.26
CA GLN A 781 40.16 -19.76 31.64
C GLN A 781 40.07 -20.77 32.79
N LEU A 782 39.19 -20.54 33.80
CA LEU A 782 38.93 -21.56 34.84
C LEU A 782 38.45 -22.88 34.24
N ARG A 783 37.58 -22.81 33.24
CA ARG A 783 37.09 -23.99 32.54
C ARG A 783 38.23 -24.72 31.80
N ASN A 784 39.07 -23.98 31.10
CA ASN A 784 40.21 -24.57 30.36
C ASN A 784 41.22 -25.23 31.35
N ILE A 785 41.54 -24.58 32.47
CA ILE A 785 42.40 -25.15 33.52
C ILE A 785 41.77 -26.44 34.06
N ALA A 786 40.47 -26.46 34.37
CA ALA A 786 39.76 -27.65 34.83
C ALA A 786 39.78 -28.79 33.79
N MET A 787 39.63 -28.46 32.49
CA MET A 787 39.78 -29.48 31.42
C MET A 787 41.19 -30.03 31.35
N MET A 788 42.24 -29.25 31.50
CA MET A 788 43.62 -29.68 31.54
C MET A 788 43.90 -30.56 32.75
N LEU A 789 43.41 -30.15 33.95
CA LEU A 789 43.50 -30.98 35.14
C LEU A 789 42.85 -32.36 34.95
N LYS A 790 41.71 -32.44 34.28
CA LYS A 790 41.06 -33.70 33.91
C LYS A 790 41.93 -34.54 32.97
N GLN A 791 42.56 -33.92 32.00
CA GLN A 791 43.47 -34.66 31.07
C GLN A 791 44.73 -35.19 31.76
N MET A 792 45.24 -34.45 32.72
CA MET A 792 46.43 -34.86 33.49
C MET A 792 46.15 -36.04 34.48
N ASN A 793 44.96 -36.02 35.06
CA ASN A 793 44.52 -37.06 35.96
C ASN A 793 42.99 -37.11 36.04
N GLU A 794 42.41 -38.18 35.52
CA GLU A 794 40.94 -38.38 35.50
C GLU A 794 40.29 -38.48 36.90
N SER A 795 41.09 -38.74 37.92
CA SER A 795 40.63 -38.81 39.31
C SER A 795 40.75 -37.47 40.04
N THR A 796 40.78 -36.32 39.32
CA THR A 796 40.90 -34.97 39.92
C THR A 796 39.52 -34.35 40.17
N ILE A 797 39.28 -33.93 41.39
CA ILE A 797 38.20 -33.05 41.83
C ILE A 797 38.76 -31.64 41.89
N ALA A 798 38.18 -30.67 41.17
CA ALA A 798 38.66 -29.31 41.26
C ALA A 798 37.52 -28.30 41.56
N ILE A 799 37.72 -27.48 42.57
CA ILE A 799 36.85 -26.34 42.93
C ILE A 799 37.68 -25.09 42.70
N LEU A 800 37.53 -24.47 41.56
CA LEU A 800 38.31 -23.28 41.18
C LEU A 800 37.45 -22.05 41.24
N GLY A 801 37.93 -21.03 41.98
CA GLY A 801 37.30 -19.72 42.04
C GLY A 801 38.14 -18.67 41.32
N SER A 802 37.52 -17.59 40.90
CA SER A 802 38.21 -16.41 40.36
C SER A 802 37.41 -15.15 40.59
N VAL A 803 38.12 -14.01 40.72
CA VAL A 803 37.49 -12.69 40.74
C VAL A 803 38.26 -11.81 39.73
N VAL A 804 37.57 -11.34 38.71
CA VAL A 804 38.12 -10.42 37.68
C VAL A 804 37.18 -9.23 37.57
N ASP A 805 37.68 -8.02 37.68
CA ASP A 805 36.90 -6.77 37.65
C ASP A 805 35.69 -6.78 38.63
N GLY A 806 35.88 -7.34 39.83
CA GLY A 806 34.84 -7.45 40.85
C GLY A 806 33.77 -8.52 40.55
N LYS A 807 33.89 -9.27 39.48
CA LYS A 807 32.94 -10.34 39.09
C LYS A 807 33.53 -11.71 39.46
N PRO A 808 32.88 -12.46 40.35
CA PRO A 808 33.31 -13.80 40.69
C PRO A 808 32.92 -14.82 39.61
N SER A 809 33.80 -15.78 39.41
CA SER A 809 33.55 -17.01 38.60
C SER A 809 33.90 -18.22 39.46
N LEU A 810 33.15 -19.30 39.31
CA LEU A 810 33.35 -20.55 40.04
C LEU A 810 33.28 -21.72 39.07
N CYS A 811 34.23 -22.62 39.10
CA CYS A 811 34.29 -23.83 38.29
C CYS A 811 34.36 -25.07 39.18
N LEU A 812 33.54 -26.07 38.89
CA LEU A 812 33.53 -27.38 39.51
C LEU A 812 33.80 -28.47 38.48
N LEU A 813 34.85 -29.22 38.74
CA LEU A 813 35.19 -30.45 38.02
C LEU A 813 35.02 -31.65 38.94
N LEU A 814 34.33 -32.69 38.52
CA LEU A 814 34.14 -33.96 39.19
C LEU A 814 34.58 -35.11 38.28
N PRO A 815 35.32 -36.11 38.76
CA PRO A 815 35.49 -37.36 38.04
C PRO A 815 34.17 -38.08 37.81
N GLU A 816 33.98 -38.67 36.68
CA GLU A 816 32.72 -39.36 36.30
C GLU A 816 32.39 -40.48 37.30
N ALA A 817 33.37 -41.33 37.58
CA ALA A 817 33.23 -42.40 38.53
C ALA A 817 32.86 -41.95 39.98
N PHE A 818 33.41 -40.80 40.40
CA PHE A 818 33.08 -40.18 41.70
C PHE A 818 31.64 -39.60 41.70
N ALA A 819 31.28 -38.89 40.64
CA ALA A 819 29.94 -38.33 40.49
C ALA A 819 28.86 -39.41 40.47
N ASP A 820 29.11 -40.55 39.82
CA ASP A 820 28.19 -41.67 39.75
C ASP A 820 28.10 -42.42 41.09
N ALA A 821 29.23 -42.72 41.70
CA ALA A 821 29.28 -43.42 42.98
C ALA A 821 28.58 -42.69 44.14
N LYS A 822 28.67 -41.36 44.14
CA LYS A 822 28.07 -40.47 45.18
C LYS A 822 26.71 -39.88 44.71
N GLY A 823 26.23 -40.16 43.48
CA GLY A 823 24.99 -39.62 42.96
C GLY A 823 25.03 -38.08 42.77
N LEU A 824 26.22 -37.53 42.49
CA LEU A 824 26.44 -36.06 42.38
C LEU A 824 26.29 -35.63 40.92
N ASP A 825 25.80 -34.38 40.78
CA ASP A 825 25.68 -33.69 39.49
C ASP A 825 26.25 -32.28 39.65
N ALA A 826 27.38 -31.99 38.98
CA ALA A 826 28.05 -30.70 39.09
C ALA A 826 27.12 -29.57 38.68
N THR A 827 26.18 -29.78 37.74
CA THR A 827 25.23 -28.74 37.31
C THR A 827 24.27 -28.34 38.42
N LYS A 828 23.79 -29.31 39.20
CA LYS A 828 22.91 -29.06 40.33
C LYS A 828 23.68 -28.40 41.50
N LEU A 829 24.86 -28.90 41.81
CA LEU A 829 25.72 -28.34 42.86
C LEU A 829 26.12 -26.90 42.58
N ILE A 830 26.56 -26.60 41.31
CA ILE A 830 27.02 -25.25 40.96
C ILE A 830 25.86 -24.26 40.96
N ARG A 831 24.65 -24.66 40.53
CA ARG A 831 23.43 -23.81 40.56
C ARG A 831 22.99 -23.44 42.00
N GLU A 832 23.14 -24.38 42.92
CA GLU A 832 22.83 -24.15 44.32
C GLU A 832 23.78 -23.09 44.95
N VAL A 833 25.08 -23.29 44.76
CA VAL A 833 26.09 -22.42 45.37
C VAL A 833 26.28 -21.09 44.64
N ALA A 834 25.90 -21.01 43.37
CA ALA A 834 25.95 -19.77 42.57
C ALA A 834 25.08 -18.65 43.15
N LYS A 835 24.09 -18.97 43.98
CA LYS A 835 23.27 -18.00 44.71
C LYS A 835 24.11 -17.14 45.66
N GLU A 836 25.16 -17.70 46.30
CA GLU A 836 26.06 -16.96 47.20
C GLU A 836 26.85 -15.89 46.47
N ILE A 837 27.19 -16.12 45.22
CA ILE A 837 27.85 -15.12 44.37
C ILE A 837 26.86 -14.25 43.60
N GLN A 838 25.54 -14.32 43.89
CA GLN A 838 24.46 -13.64 43.18
C GLN A 838 24.56 -13.89 41.67
N GLY A 839 24.69 -15.13 41.29
CA GLY A 839 24.93 -15.57 39.92
C GLY A 839 24.16 -16.79 39.48
N GLY A 840 24.50 -17.27 38.31
CA GLY A 840 23.98 -18.48 37.71
C GLY A 840 25.10 -19.27 37.05
N GLY A 841 24.89 -20.57 36.89
CA GLY A 841 25.85 -21.46 36.21
C GLY A 841 25.22 -22.61 35.49
N GLY A 842 26.03 -23.25 34.64
CA GLY A 842 25.66 -24.41 33.91
C GLY A 842 26.86 -25.13 33.29
N GLY A 843 26.59 -26.25 32.66
CA GLY A 843 27.62 -27.08 32.02
C GLY A 843 27.18 -28.53 31.93
N GLN A 844 28.14 -29.43 32.03
CA GLN A 844 27.92 -30.88 31.97
C GLN A 844 27.91 -31.46 33.42
N LYS A 845 27.39 -32.70 33.57
CA LYS A 845 27.33 -33.42 34.84
C LYS A 845 28.67 -33.44 35.62
N THR A 846 29.79 -33.40 34.90
CA THR A 846 31.16 -33.49 35.48
C THR A 846 31.95 -32.19 35.44
N LEU A 847 31.53 -31.17 34.65
CA LEU A 847 32.24 -29.91 34.55
C LEU A 847 31.25 -28.75 34.32
N CYS A 848 31.21 -27.85 35.30
CA CYS A 848 30.33 -26.69 35.30
C CYS A 848 31.06 -25.41 35.71
N VAL A 849 30.58 -24.29 35.15
CA VAL A 849 31.06 -22.95 35.49
C VAL A 849 29.87 -22.07 35.88
N ALA A 850 30.04 -21.25 36.91
CA ALA A 850 29.10 -20.20 37.28
C ALA A 850 29.77 -18.83 37.31
N GLY A 851 29.05 -17.79 36.95
CA GLY A 851 29.47 -16.40 37.11
C GLY A 851 28.47 -15.64 37.97
N GLY A 852 28.94 -14.62 38.68
CA GLY A 852 28.11 -13.84 39.59
C GLY A 852 28.50 -12.36 39.66
N ARG A 853 27.85 -11.65 40.62
CA ARG A 853 28.07 -10.21 40.87
C ARG A 853 28.59 -9.91 42.27
N ASN A 854 28.57 -10.89 43.19
CA ASN A 854 29.02 -10.76 44.55
C ASN A 854 30.33 -11.52 44.78
N ALA A 855 31.47 -10.82 44.75
CA ALA A 855 32.81 -11.39 44.93
C ALA A 855 32.99 -11.91 46.37
N ASP A 856 32.42 -11.26 47.39
CA ASP A 856 32.54 -11.65 48.79
C ASP A 856 31.89 -13.01 49.11
N GLY A 857 30.95 -13.42 48.27
CA GLY A 857 30.28 -14.73 48.36
C GLY A 857 31.12 -15.91 47.86
N LEU A 858 32.20 -15.67 47.11
CA LEU A 858 32.98 -16.72 46.45
C LEU A 858 33.62 -17.70 47.44
N PRO A 859 34.32 -17.28 48.54
CA PRO A 859 34.89 -18.21 49.49
C PRO A 859 33.83 -19.10 50.16
N LYS A 860 32.66 -18.55 50.45
CA LYS A 860 31.55 -19.29 51.03
C LYS A 860 31.01 -20.32 50.04
N ALA A 861 30.82 -19.95 48.78
CA ALA A 861 30.37 -20.85 47.71
C ALA A 861 31.34 -22.03 47.52
N MET A 862 32.64 -21.78 47.49
CA MET A 862 33.67 -22.80 47.39
C MET A 862 33.65 -23.74 48.58
N GLN A 863 33.52 -23.24 49.83
CA GLN A 863 33.42 -24.05 51.05
C GLN A 863 32.14 -24.90 51.06
N MET A 864 31.05 -24.41 50.56
CA MET A 864 29.81 -25.17 50.43
C MET A 864 29.99 -26.34 49.45
N LEU A 865 30.65 -26.15 48.31
CA LEU A 865 31.00 -27.23 47.40
C LEU A 865 31.88 -28.29 48.08
N LYS A 866 32.93 -27.86 48.82
CA LYS A 866 33.79 -28.80 49.53
C LYS A 866 33.07 -29.66 50.55
N LYS A 867 32.02 -29.14 51.21
CA LYS A 867 31.21 -29.91 52.20
C LYS A 867 30.22 -30.88 51.55
N ARG A 868 29.89 -30.64 50.28
CA ARG A 868 28.92 -31.46 49.53
C ARG A 868 29.58 -32.57 48.71
N ILE A 869 30.83 -32.43 48.40
CA ILE A 869 31.71 -33.39 47.75
C ILE A 869 32.38 -34.32 48.83
#